data_024e701ac15a93a7b489fcbf51def406
#
_entry.id   024e701ac15a93a7b489fcbf51def406
#
_cell.length_a   1.000
_cell.length_b   1.000
_cell.length_c   1.000
_cell.angle_alpha   90.00
_cell.angle_beta   90.00
_cell.angle_gamma   90.00
#
_symmetry.space_group_name_H-M   'P 1'
#
loop_
_entity.id
_entity.type
_entity.pdbx_description
1 polymer ?
#
loop_
_entity_poly.entity_id
_entity_poly.type
_entity_poly.pdbx_seq_one_letter_code
_entity_poly.pdbx_strand_id
1 'polypeptide(L)'
;MDEHAHDVVYPLLSMITSPADLRQLDAGQCAELAAECRRFVVDAVSRTGGHLGSNLGAVELTIAMHRVFDSPRDVLLFDTGHQAYIHKLLTGRREGFAQLRQEGGLSGYPNRAESPHDWIENSHASTALSYAHGVAKAFERLGEPHRRVVALVGDGALTGGMAYEALNNLGHDEARVCIVLNDNGRSYAPTVSKLSESLTQLRLSPSYGMIRAKVVRALEDIPGVGQLAGQSLRSLTSALRELVEPHVFFEALGIRYLGPIDGHDVAVLEDALAKAARYPGPIVLHALTRKGKGYGPAEADEVQCLHDLKAQPALATPSRVSDRGAVLVGPRSTDASYTEAFSKAVLDVGARDERVVAITAAMPGPTGLLPFEARYPERFIDVGIAESHAMTSAAGMAMAGLRPVVAIYSTFLSRCFDQQNLDVGLHGAPVVICADRAGVTGDDGPSHHGLLDMVLGLSIPNLAVFAPAEPSEVGGMLVSALELRTPALIRYPKTPGPARLAAPGTGLHCRILREGGDEIVLLGIGKLAKTALEAAELLAREGIEASVIDPRVIRPLDPALLGRASGAQLVVTAEDGLLHGGAGAYIAAEIDAASAAASVRGPLVVRLGVPTRYVPHGKPDVILARLGLDATGMASSVRGALARLQGSAAEPAMRAAGAGAGRGAGGLKNGQRGRVAR
;
A
#
# COMPACT_ATOMS: atom_id res chain seq x y z
N MET A 1 -16.29 13.43 26.58
CA MET A 1 -16.08 12.13 27.29
C MET A 1 -15.07 12.44 28.37
N ASP A 2 -15.41 12.15 29.63
CA ASP A 2 -14.57 12.47 30.78
C ASP A 2 -13.18 11.79 30.65
N GLU A 3 -12.11 12.57 30.68
CA GLU A 3 -10.73 12.10 30.73
C GLU A 3 -10.49 11.10 31.86
N HIS A 4 -11.19 11.25 32.98
CA HIS A 4 -11.10 10.36 34.14
C HIS A 4 -11.77 8.99 33.99
N ALA A 5 -12.69 8.82 33.05
CA ALA A 5 -13.37 7.54 32.84
C ALA A 5 -12.45 6.47 32.18
N HIS A 6 -11.44 6.90 31.43
CA HIS A 6 -10.46 5.99 30.81
C HIS A 6 -9.42 5.45 31.81
N ASP A 7 -9.09 6.22 32.83
CA ASP A 7 -8.08 5.82 33.83
C ASP A 7 -8.60 4.70 34.76
N VAL A 8 -9.90 4.62 34.94
CA VAL A 8 -10.52 3.54 35.73
C VAL A 8 -10.55 2.20 34.98
N VAL A 9 -10.58 2.25 33.64
CA VAL A 9 -10.67 1.03 32.79
C VAL A 9 -9.30 0.43 32.44
N TYR A 10 -8.25 1.26 32.39
CA TYR A 10 -6.88 0.88 32.00
C TYR A 10 -5.83 1.45 32.97
N PRO A 11 -5.82 1.02 34.25
CA PRO A 11 -5.02 1.68 35.28
C PRO A 11 -3.51 1.62 35.00
N LEU A 12 -2.97 0.49 34.54
CA LEU A 12 -1.56 0.39 34.21
C LEU A 12 -1.19 1.14 32.95
N LEU A 13 -1.99 1.00 31.88
CA LEU A 13 -1.75 1.70 30.63
C LEU A 13 -1.84 3.23 30.80
N SER A 14 -2.66 3.72 31.72
CA SER A 14 -2.75 5.15 32.04
C SER A 14 -1.47 5.72 32.65
N MET A 15 -0.68 4.89 33.29
CA MET A 15 0.60 5.27 33.91
C MET A 15 1.76 5.28 32.90
N ILE A 16 1.59 4.66 31.73
CA ILE A 16 2.63 4.56 30.72
C ILE A 16 2.57 5.79 29.81
N THR A 17 3.56 6.67 29.97
CA THR A 17 3.74 7.87 29.16
C THR A 17 5.00 7.77 28.27
N SER A 18 5.90 6.88 28.61
CA SER A 18 7.15 6.63 27.91
C SER A 18 7.63 5.18 28.11
N PRO A 19 8.54 4.69 27.25
CA PRO A 19 9.16 3.37 27.46
C PRO A 19 9.91 3.22 28.80
N ALA A 20 10.35 4.31 29.42
CA ALA A 20 11.02 4.28 30.70
C ALA A 20 10.11 3.77 31.82
N ASP A 21 8.80 4.07 31.75
CA ASP A 21 7.82 3.66 32.75
C ASP A 21 7.65 2.13 32.77
N LEU A 22 7.82 1.47 31.62
CA LEU A 22 7.72 0.00 31.50
C LEU A 22 8.77 -0.73 32.32
N ARG A 23 9.97 -0.14 32.51
CA ARG A 23 11.08 -0.77 33.21
C ARG A 23 10.84 -0.84 34.72
N GLN A 24 9.84 -0.12 35.21
CA GLN A 24 9.47 -0.14 36.65
C GLN A 24 8.46 -1.27 36.97
N LEU A 25 7.85 -1.88 35.94
CA LEU A 25 6.82 -2.89 36.13
C LEU A 25 7.43 -4.27 36.46
N ASP A 26 6.81 -5.00 37.36
CA ASP A 26 7.12 -6.40 37.60
C ASP A 26 6.46 -7.32 36.54
N ALA A 27 6.74 -8.62 36.59
CA ALA A 27 6.23 -9.58 35.61
C ALA A 27 4.70 -9.71 35.63
N GLY A 28 4.08 -9.61 36.80
CA GLY A 28 2.61 -9.64 36.95
C GLY A 28 1.98 -8.41 36.31
N GLN A 29 2.54 -7.23 36.60
CA GLN A 29 2.11 -5.96 36.01
C GLN A 29 2.30 -5.93 34.49
N CYS A 30 3.37 -6.53 33.95
CA CYS A 30 3.56 -6.66 32.51
C CYS A 30 2.47 -7.52 31.85
N ALA A 31 2.06 -8.61 32.48
CA ALA A 31 0.98 -9.45 31.98
C ALA A 31 -0.37 -8.73 32.00
N GLU A 32 -0.64 -7.94 33.06
CA GLU A 32 -1.85 -7.13 33.18
C GLU A 32 -1.84 -5.99 32.14
N LEU A 33 -0.71 -5.28 31.96
CA LEU A 33 -0.54 -4.26 30.94
C LEU A 33 -0.79 -4.83 29.54
N ALA A 34 -0.28 -6.03 29.25
CA ALA A 34 -0.55 -6.70 27.97
C ALA A 34 -2.04 -6.94 27.74
N ALA A 35 -2.78 -7.34 28.78
CA ALA A 35 -4.23 -7.49 28.70
C ALA A 35 -4.96 -6.14 28.51
N GLU A 36 -4.51 -5.08 29.19
CA GLU A 36 -5.05 -3.72 29.01
C GLU A 36 -4.79 -3.19 27.61
N CYS A 37 -3.58 -3.32 27.08
CA CYS A 37 -3.24 -2.93 25.71
C CYS A 37 -4.15 -3.61 24.67
N ARG A 38 -4.42 -4.92 24.84
CA ARG A 38 -5.34 -5.65 23.96
C ARG A 38 -6.74 -5.09 23.99
N ARG A 39 -7.31 -4.93 25.19
CA ARG A 39 -8.65 -4.36 25.33
C ARG A 39 -8.73 -2.97 24.72
N PHE A 40 -7.75 -2.11 25.02
CA PHE A 40 -7.70 -0.75 24.48
C PHE A 40 -7.66 -0.73 22.95
N VAL A 41 -6.80 -1.55 22.32
CA VAL A 41 -6.69 -1.61 20.85
C VAL A 41 -7.98 -2.14 20.23
N VAL A 42 -8.61 -3.15 20.82
CA VAL A 42 -9.92 -3.65 20.34
C VAL A 42 -10.96 -2.53 20.40
N ASP A 43 -11.05 -1.79 21.50
CA ASP A 43 -12.01 -0.71 21.66
C ASP A 43 -11.74 0.45 20.69
N ALA A 44 -10.48 0.85 20.54
CA ALA A 44 -10.10 1.94 19.64
C ALA A 44 -10.38 1.57 18.16
N VAL A 45 -9.88 0.42 17.71
CA VAL A 45 -10.00 -0.05 16.32
C VAL A 45 -11.46 -0.36 15.96
N SER A 46 -12.29 -0.82 16.90
CA SER A 46 -13.73 -0.99 16.67
C SER A 46 -14.43 0.32 16.32
N ARG A 47 -13.97 1.44 16.89
CA ARG A 47 -14.54 2.78 16.62
C ARG A 47 -14.00 3.41 15.34
N THR A 48 -12.68 3.32 15.11
CA THR A 48 -12.01 4.05 14.03
C THR A 48 -11.73 3.21 12.80
N GLY A 49 -11.76 1.90 12.90
CA GLY A 49 -11.21 0.97 11.93
C GLY A 49 -9.69 0.83 12.08
N GLY A 50 -9.11 -0.20 11.47
CA GLY A 50 -7.66 -0.39 11.44
C GLY A 50 -7.22 -1.84 11.56
N HIS A 51 -5.90 -2.04 11.68
CA HIS A 51 -5.28 -3.35 11.78
C HIS A 51 -5.45 -3.90 13.21
N LEU A 52 -6.14 -5.02 13.36
CA LEU A 52 -6.44 -5.56 14.69
C LEU A 52 -5.62 -6.81 15.00
N GLY A 53 -5.83 -7.89 14.26
CA GLY A 53 -5.25 -9.20 14.58
C GLY A 53 -3.73 -9.20 14.70
N SER A 54 -3.02 -8.47 13.84
CA SER A 54 -1.56 -8.36 13.86
C SER A 54 -1.06 -7.64 15.12
N ASN A 55 -1.74 -6.58 15.57
CA ASN A 55 -1.40 -5.87 16.80
C ASN A 55 -1.63 -6.71 18.05
N LEU A 56 -2.74 -7.46 18.09
CA LEU A 56 -3.05 -8.35 19.22
C LEU A 56 -2.01 -9.47 19.39
N GLY A 57 -1.40 -9.92 18.28
CA GLY A 57 -0.33 -10.92 18.31
C GLY A 57 1.03 -10.40 18.73
N ALA A 58 1.28 -9.08 18.64
CA ALA A 58 2.59 -8.48 18.87
C ALA A 58 2.72 -7.75 20.23
N VAL A 59 1.77 -7.90 21.14
CA VAL A 59 1.71 -7.12 22.39
C VAL A 59 2.92 -7.39 23.27
N GLU A 60 3.15 -8.63 23.67
CA GLU A 60 4.25 -9.01 24.55
C GLU A 60 5.61 -8.77 23.92
N LEU A 61 5.75 -9.04 22.59
CA LEU A 61 6.96 -8.72 21.83
C LEU A 61 7.31 -7.23 21.94
N THR A 62 6.32 -6.35 21.74
CA THR A 62 6.55 -4.91 21.77
C THR A 62 6.87 -4.41 23.18
N ILE A 63 6.20 -4.94 24.22
CA ILE A 63 6.51 -4.64 25.62
C ILE A 63 7.96 -5.04 25.94
N ALA A 64 8.35 -6.28 25.61
CA ALA A 64 9.70 -6.79 25.89
C ALA A 64 10.78 -6.00 25.14
N MET A 65 10.54 -5.64 23.86
CA MET A 65 11.47 -4.79 23.09
C MET A 65 11.68 -3.43 23.76
N HIS A 66 10.63 -2.75 24.22
CA HIS A 66 10.76 -1.46 24.89
C HIS A 66 11.34 -1.53 26.29
N ARG A 67 11.27 -2.69 26.95
CA ARG A 67 11.91 -2.89 28.26
C ARG A 67 13.41 -3.15 28.13
N VAL A 68 13.84 -3.83 27.06
CA VAL A 68 15.25 -4.19 26.85
C VAL A 68 16.03 -3.10 26.13
N PHE A 69 15.44 -2.45 25.13
CA PHE A 69 16.12 -1.44 24.31
C PHE A 69 15.69 -0.02 24.70
N ASP A 70 16.64 0.90 24.59
CA ASP A 70 16.46 2.30 25.03
C ASP A 70 16.01 3.19 23.85
N SER A 71 14.77 3.00 23.39
CA SER A 71 14.17 3.84 22.33
C SER A 71 13.88 5.25 22.86
N PRO A 72 14.18 6.33 22.08
CA PRO A 72 14.58 6.36 20.67
C PRO A 72 16.10 6.29 20.42
N ARG A 73 16.93 6.20 21.48
CA ARG A 73 18.38 6.07 21.33
C ARG A 73 18.74 4.80 20.58
N ASP A 74 18.22 3.66 21.00
CA ASP A 74 18.22 2.44 20.23
C ASP A 74 17.08 2.48 19.22
N VAL A 75 17.29 1.93 18.04
CA VAL A 75 16.38 2.03 16.91
C VAL A 75 15.49 0.80 16.84
N LEU A 76 14.19 0.99 16.98
CA LEU A 76 13.19 -0.05 16.79
C LEU A 76 12.48 0.17 15.45
N LEU A 77 12.58 -0.79 14.54
CA LEU A 77 11.98 -0.76 13.21
C LEU A 77 10.88 -1.82 13.13
N PHE A 78 9.75 -1.44 12.54
CA PHE A 78 8.61 -2.33 12.36
C PHE A 78 8.39 -2.55 10.86
N ASP A 79 8.65 -3.76 10.36
CA ASP A 79 8.40 -4.09 8.96
C ASP A 79 6.91 -3.97 8.63
N THR A 80 6.58 -3.39 7.48
CA THR A 80 5.21 -3.01 7.13
C THR A 80 4.60 -1.98 8.09
N GLY A 81 4.87 -2.06 9.39
CA GLY A 81 4.43 -1.13 10.42
C GLY A 81 2.97 -1.26 10.86
N HIS A 82 2.18 -2.13 10.25
CA HIS A 82 0.76 -2.35 10.60
C HIS A 82 0.56 -2.99 11.99
N GLN A 83 1.61 -3.51 12.61
CA GLN A 83 1.65 -4.09 13.96
C GLN A 83 2.25 -3.14 15.01
N ALA A 84 2.30 -1.82 14.76
CA ALA A 84 2.96 -0.83 15.60
C ALA A 84 2.01 -0.08 16.56
N TYR A 85 0.75 -0.50 16.71
CA TYR A 85 -0.18 0.22 17.61
C TYR A 85 0.26 0.13 19.07
N ILE A 86 0.77 -1.01 19.49
CA ILE A 86 1.30 -1.17 20.85
C ILE A 86 2.53 -0.26 21.05
N HIS A 87 3.41 -0.17 20.07
CA HIS A 87 4.52 0.78 20.10
C HIS A 87 4.04 2.23 20.26
N LYS A 88 2.98 2.64 19.57
CA LYS A 88 2.39 3.96 19.74
C LYS A 88 1.82 4.17 21.15
N LEU A 89 1.15 3.17 21.71
CA LEU A 89 0.63 3.24 23.08
C LEU A 89 1.77 3.42 24.10
N LEU A 90 2.82 2.60 23.99
CA LEU A 90 3.94 2.59 24.94
C LEU A 90 4.88 3.79 24.78
N THR A 91 4.71 4.59 23.75
CA THR A 91 5.46 5.84 23.49
C THR A 91 4.62 7.10 23.67
N GLY A 92 3.57 7.03 24.51
CA GLY A 92 2.82 8.19 25.00
C GLY A 92 1.73 8.73 24.06
N ARG A 93 1.30 7.96 23.05
CA ARG A 93 0.32 8.42 22.03
C ARG A 93 -1.10 7.89 22.24
N ARG A 94 -1.43 7.42 23.45
CA ARG A 94 -2.73 6.82 23.79
C ARG A 94 -3.93 7.66 23.36
N GLU A 95 -3.92 8.96 23.65
CA GLU A 95 -5.02 9.86 23.37
C GLU A 95 -5.32 10.01 21.87
N GLY A 96 -4.27 9.97 21.05
CA GLY A 96 -4.40 10.07 19.61
C GLY A 96 -5.18 8.93 18.95
N PHE A 97 -5.39 7.81 19.65
CA PHE A 97 -6.18 6.69 19.15
C PHE A 97 -7.68 7.01 18.97
N ALA A 98 -8.16 8.08 19.60
CA ALA A 98 -9.52 8.58 19.36
C ALA A 98 -9.73 8.99 17.87
N GLN A 99 -8.66 9.35 17.18
CA GLN A 99 -8.66 9.76 15.78
C GLN A 99 -7.69 8.91 14.94
N LEU A 100 -7.46 7.65 15.33
CA LEU A 100 -6.60 6.74 14.58
C LEU A 100 -7.07 6.62 13.12
N ARG A 101 -6.14 6.79 12.16
CA ARG A 101 -6.39 6.73 10.69
C ARG A 101 -7.39 7.78 10.18
N GLN A 102 -7.75 8.75 11.00
CA GLN A 102 -8.59 9.88 10.61
C GLN A 102 -7.71 11.10 10.32
N GLU A 103 -8.20 12.00 9.51
CA GLU A 103 -7.48 13.21 9.13
C GLU A 103 -7.03 14.04 10.34
N GLY A 104 -5.73 14.37 10.37
CA GLY A 104 -5.12 15.08 11.50
C GLY A 104 -4.89 14.23 12.74
N GLY A 105 -5.32 12.96 12.74
CA GLY A 105 -5.10 12.00 13.81
C GLY A 105 -3.87 11.12 13.60
N LEU A 106 -3.71 10.08 14.42
CA LEU A 106 -2.61 9.13 14.30
C LEU A 106 -2.70 8.33 13.00
N SER A 107 -1.55 8.16 12.34
CA SER A 107 -1.37 7.22 11.23
C SER A 107 -1.57 5.77 11.70
N GLY A 108 -2.06 4.90 10.81
CA GLY A 108 -2.12 3.46 11.01
C GLY A 108 -0.76 2.75 10.97
N TYR A 109 0.32 3.51 10.72
CA TYR A 109 1.70 3.05 10.63
C TYR A 109 2.62 3.99 11.41
N PRO A 110 3.88 3.61 11.72
CA PRO A 110 4.86 4.56 12.26
C PRO A 110 4.95 5.82 11.40
N ASN A 111 5.07 6.97 12.05
CA ASN A 111 5.15 8.27 11.40
C ASN A 111 6.13 9.18 12.14
N ARG A 112 7.19 9.60 11.47
CA ARG A 112 8.27 10.40 12.05
C ARG A 112 7.82 11.79 12.54
N ALA A 113 6.73 12.30 11.98
CA ALA A 113 6.13 13.56 12.44
C ALA A 113 5.37 13.40 13.77
N GLU A 114 4.98 12.16 14.14
CA GLU A 114 4.24 11.89 15.37
C GLU A 114 5.17 11.69 16.58
N SER A 115 6.35 11.08 16.37
CA SER A 115 7.21 10.69 17.48
C SER A 115 8.66 10.48 17.05
N PRO A 116 9.67 10.84 17.90
CA PRO A 116 11.07 10.51 17.67
C PRO A 116 11.35 9.00 17.77
N HIS A 117 10.42 8.22 18.30
CA HIS A 117 10.52 6.75 18.36
C HIS A 117 10.25 6.10 17.00
N ASP A 118 9.62 6.80 16.04
CA ASP A 118 9.28 6.31 14.71
C ASP A 118 10.40 6.67 13.72
N TRP A 119 11.21 5.70 13.32
CA TRP A 119 12.37 5.92 12.45
C TRP A 119 12.06 5.79 10.96
N ILE A 120 11.09 4.97 10.60
CA ILE A 120 10.69 4.75 9.20
C ILE A 120 9.18 4.90 9.02
N GLU A 121 8.77 5.34 7.85
CA GLU A 121 7.35 5.52 7.49
C GLU A 121 6.91 4.60 6.34
N ASN A 122 7.79 3.70 5.90
CA ASN A 122 7.51 2.81 4.79
C ASN A 122 6.67 1.61 5.26
N SER A 123 5.44 1.52 4.77
CA SER A 123 4.52 0.41 5.05
C SER A 123 4.48 -0.67 3.96
N HIS A 124 5.38 -0.62 2.98
CA HIS A 124 5.63 -1.75 2.09
C HIS A 124 6.51 -2.78 2.79
N ALA A 125 6.09 -4.05 2.77
CA ALA A 125 6.77 -5.13 3.47
C ALA A 125 8.21 -5.37 2.96
N SER A 126 9.00 -6.08 3.76
CA SER A 126 10.37 -6.54 3.44
C SER A 126 11.44 -5.45 3.40
N THR A 127 11.15 -4.24 3.89
CA THR A 127 12.09 -3.10 3.83
C THR A 127 12.87 -2.86 5.12
N ALA A 128 12.34 -3.29 6.28
CA ALA A 128 12.92 -2.96 7.58
C ALA A 128 14.34 -3.49 7.79
N LEU A 129 14.67 -4.65 7.20
CA LEU A 129 16.01 -5.24 7.29
C LEU A 129 17.06 -4.40 6.56
N SER A 130 16.71 -3.86 5.39
CA SER A 130 17.61 -2.95 4.64
C SER A 130 17.81 -1.63 5.37
N TYR A 131 16.75 -1.07 5.98
CA TYR A 131 16.90 0.08 6.88
C TYR A 131 17.79 -0.24 8.07
N ALA A 132 17.59 -1.39 8.71
CA ALA A 132 18.39 -1.83 9.85
C ALA A 132 19.87 -1.95 9.48
N HIS A 133 20.19 -2.53 8.34
CA HIS A 133 21.56 -2.62 7.82
C HIS A 133 22.17 -1.23 7.63
N GLY A 134 21.47 -0.32 6.95
CA GLY A 134 21.94 1.05 6.71
C GLY A 134 22.17 1.82 8.02
N VAL A 135 21.25 1.72 8.99
CA VAL A 135 21.38 2.38 10.31
C VAL A 135 22.55 1.79 11.10
N ALA A 136 22.71 0.46 11.12
CA ALA A 136 23.83 -0.19 11.82
C ALA A 136 25.20 0.25 11.25
N LYS A 137 25.31 0.32 9.91
CA LYS A 137 26.51 0.85 9.23
C LYS A 137 26.77 2.32 9.57
N ALA A 138 25.71 3.14 9.66
CA ALA A 138 25.84 4.53 10.06
C ALA A 138 26.38 4.66 11.49
N PHE A 139 25.84 3.89 12.43
CA PHE A 139 26.32 3.90 13.83
C PHE A 139 27.77 3.44 13.96
N GLU A 140 28.18 2.43 13.20
CA GLU A 140 29.57 1.99 13.14
C GLU A 140 30.49 3.13 12.69
N ARG A 141 30.14 3.82 11.59
CA ARG A 141 30.93 4.91 11.01
C ARG A 141 30.95 6.18 11.86
N LEU A 142 29.87 6.44 12.60
CA LEU A 142 29.78 7.59 13.52
C LEU A 142 30.46 7.34 14.87
N GLY A 143 31.01 6.14 15.10
CA GLY A 143 31.63 5.76 16.38
C GLY A 143 30.59 5.51 17.49
N GLU A 144 29.37 5.14 17.14
CA GLU A 144 28.27 4.84 18.06
C GLU A 144 27.89 3.32 18.08
N PRO A 145 28.86 2.38 18.09
CA PRO A 145 28.56 0.95 17.97
C PRO A 145 27.83 0.38 19.19
N HIS A 146 27.67 1.17 20.23
CA HIS A 146 26.91 0.82 21.44
C HIS A 146 25.40 0.95 21.28
N ARG A 147 24.93 1.70 20.29
CA ARG A 147 23.50 1.80 19.95
C ARG A 147 23.05 0.53 19.25
N ARG A 148 21.84 0.13 19.53
CA ARG A 148 21.25 -1.10 18.99
C ARG A 148 20.27 -0.77 17.87
N VAL A 149 20.21 -1.69 16.91
CA VAL A 149 19.19 -1.65 15.84
C VAL A 149 18.41 -2.95 15.91
N VAL A 150 17.11 -2.84 16.06
CA VAL A 150 16.18 -3.95 16.18
C VAL A 150 15.12 -3.83 15.09
N ALA A 151 14.91 -4.89 14.34
CA ALA A 151 13.88 -4.95 13.30
C ALA A 151 12.87 -6.05 13.64
N LEU A 152 11.62 -5.68 13.91
CA LEU A 152 10.50 -6.60 14.03
C LEU A 152 9.95 -6.90 12.63
N VAL A 153 10.07 -8.16 12.21
CA VAL A 153 9.71 -8.63 10.86
C VAL A 153 8.73 -9.79 10.96
N GLY A 154 7.61 -9.71 10.28
CA GLY A 154 6.68 -10.83 10.18
C GLY A 154 7.18 -11.91 9.21
N ASP A 155 6.78 -13.16 9.43
CA ASP A 155 7.12 -14.30 8.56
C ASP A 155 6.68 -14.08 7.10
N GLY A 156 5.53 -13.44 6.87
CA GLY A 156 5.09 -13.02 5.53
C GLY A 156 6.06 -12.06 4.84
N ALA A 157 6.65 -11.12 5.57
CA ALA A 157 7.60 -10.16 5.01
C ALA A 157 8.94 -10.81 4.59
N LEU A 158 9.29 -11.96 5.13
CA LEU A 158 10.45 -12.73 4.68
C LEU A 158 10.27 -13.39 3.31
N THR A 159 9.06 -13.42 2.75
CA THR A 159 8.83 -13.96 1.40
C THR A 159 9.26 -13.00 0.28
N GLY A 160 9.44 -11.72 0.60
CA GLY A 160 9.87 -10.70 -0.36
C GLY A 160 11.36 -10.76 -0.69
N GLY A 161 11.73 -10.58 -1.96
CA GLY A 161 13.11 -10.64 -2.44
C GLY A 161 14.05 -9.69 -1.68
N MET A 162 13.59 -8.48 -1.40
CA MET A 162 14.37 -7.48 -0.66
C MET A 162 14.79 -7.93 0.75
N ALA A 163 13.98 -8.78 1.42
CA ALA A 163 14.36 -9.37 2.69
C ALA A 163 15.55 -10.33 2.54
N TYR A 164 15.57 -11.15 1.49
CA TYR A 164 16.71 -12.05 1.18
C TYR A 164 17.98 -11.28 0.85
N GLU A 165 17.87 -10.20 0.06
CA GLU A 165 18.98 -9.30 -0.24
C GLU A 165 19.56 -8.69 1.05
N ALA A 166 18.68 -8.22 1.94
CA ALA A 166 19.10 -7.64 3.21
C ALA A 166 19.74 -8.68 4.15
N LEU A 167 19.19 -9.88 4.27
CA LEU A 167 19.76 -10.97 5.07
C LEU A 167 21.16 -11.35 4.59
N ASN A 168 21.34 -11.49 3.28
CA ASN A 168 22.64 -11.80 2.67
C ASN A 168 23.68 -10.72 3.02
N ASN A 169 23.33 -9.45 2.91
CA ASN A 169 24.23 -8.33 3.20
C ASN A 169 24.50 -8.18 4.70
N LEU A 170 23.50 -8.38 5.57
CA LEU A 170 23.66 -8.37 7.02
C LEU A 170 24.67 -9.41 7.48
N GLY A 171 24.57 -10.64 6.94
CA GLY A 171 25.51 -11.71 7.25
C GLY A 171 26.90 -11.47 6.72
N HIS A 172 27.02 -11.00 5.46
CA HIS A 172 28.32 -10.69 4.84
C HIS A 172 29.10 -9.60 5.60
N ASP A 173 28.39 -8.57 6.03
CA ASP A 173 28.98 -7.42 6.71
C ASP A 173 29.10 -7.60 8.24
N GLU A 174 28.62 -8.73 8.75
CA GLU A 174 28.52 -8.99 10.20
C GLU A 174 27.83 -7.85 10.98
N ALA A 175 26.86 -7.20 10.31
CA ALA A 175 26.24 -5.99 10.82
C ALA A 175 25.44 -6.26 12.11
N ARG A 176 25.65 -5.43 13.12
CA ARG A 176 25.08 -5.61 14.47
C ARG A 176 23.60 -5.25 14.54
N VAL A 177 22.76 -6.16 14.05
CA VAL A 177 21.30 -6.02 13.99
C VAL A 177 20.64 -7.19 14.72
N CYS A 178 19.66 -6.87 15.57
CA CYS A 178 18.76 -7.86 16.17
C CYS A 178 17.48 -7.94 15.32
N ILE A 179 17.26 -9.06 14.67
CA ILE A 179 16.05 -9.35 13.88
C ILE A 179 15.09 -10.11 14.79
N VAL A 180 13.94 -9.53 15.08
CA VAL A 180 12.86 -10.19 15.81
C VAL A 180 11.89 -10.75 14.79
N LEU A 181 11.97 -12.04 14.53
CA LEU A 181 11.06 -12.73 13.62
C LEU A 181 9.76 -13.05 14.35
N ASN A 182 8.71 -12.33 14.03
CA ASN A 182 7.36 -12.56 14.54
C ASN A 182 6.66 -13.60 13.64
N ASP A 183 6.75 -14.87 14.03
CA ASP A 183 6.17 -15.97 13.28
C ASP A 183 4.77 -16.32 13.82
N ASN A 184 3.74 -15.96 13.04
CA ASN A 184 2.35 -16.36 13.30
C ASN A 184 1.74 -17.19 12.16
N GLY A 185 2.51 -17.48 11.10
CA GLY A 185 2.14 -18.31 9.95
C GLY A 185 1.17 -17.65 8.99
N ARG A 186 0.93 -16.35 9.11
CA ARG A 186 -0.09 -15.67 8.31
C ARG A 186 0.27 -14.22 7.99
N SER A 187 -0.01 -13.85 6.73
CA SER A 187 -0.21 -12.46 6.31
C SER A 187 -1.72 -12.15 6.21
N TYR A 188 -2.26 -11.77 5.07
CA TYR A 188 -3.71 -11.82 4.78
C TYR A 188 -4.22 -13.25 4.60
N ALA A 189 -3.37 -14.14 4.10
CA ALA A 189 -3.57 -15.56 3.91
C ALA A 189 -2.46 -16.35 4.65
N PRO A 190 -2.52 -17.68 4.73
CA PRO A 190 -1.39 -18.48 5.16
C PRO A 190 -0.14 -18.14 4.35
N THR A 191 1.00 -17.99 5.04
CA THR A 191 2.24 -17.58 4.39
C THR A 191 2.75 -18.67 3.44
N VAL A 192 2.93 -18.31 2.17
CA VAL A 192 3.35 -19.26 1.11
C VAL A 192 4.86 -19.16 0.92
N SER A 193 5.64 -20.07 1.50
CA SER A 193 7.06 -20.28 1.19
C SER A 193 7.59 -21.57 1.80
N LYS A 194 8.66 -22.14 1.24
CA LYS A 194 9.33 -23.31 1.84
C LYS A 194 9.94 -22.98 3.21
N LEU A 195 10.43 -21.77 3.39
CA LEU A 195 10.90 -21.29 4.69
C LEU A 195 9.75 -21.27 5.70
N SER A 196 8.60 -20.75 5.32
CA SER A 196 7.40 -20.72 6.17
C SER A 196 6.84 -22.13 6.47
N GLU A 197 6.86 -23.04 5.52
CA GLU A 197 6.50 -24.46 5.78
C GLU A 197 7.43 -25.07 6.83
N SER A 198 8.73 -24.84 6.74
CA SER A 198 9.72 -25.31 7.74
C SER A 198 9.49 -24.69 9.11
N LEU A 199 9.17 -23.39 9.18
CA LEU A 199 8.77 -22.70 10.41
C LEU A 199 7.46 -23.29 10.98
N THR A 200 6.50 -23.61 10.13
CA THR A 200 5.22 -24.23 10.52
C THR A 200 5.40 -25.66 11.05
N GLN A 201 6.28 -26.46 10.46
CA GLN A 201 6.60 -27.80 10.96
C GLN A 201 7.20 -27.76 12.37
N LEU A 202 8.07 -26.79 12.66
CA LEU A 202 8.57 -26.55 14.02
C LEU A 202 7.44 -26.24 15.01
N ARG A 203 6.47 -25.45 14.58
CA ARG A 203 5.29 -25.07 15.38
C ARG A 203 4.42 -26.26 15.76
N LEU A 204 4.24 -27.20 14.83
CA LEU A 204 3.39 -28.38 14.97
C LEU A 204 4.13 -29.57 15.63
N SER A 205 5.45 -29.48 15.83
CA SER A 205 6.23 -30.59 16.39
C SER A 205 5.86 -30.89 17.84
N PRO A 206 5.51 -32.16 18.18
CA PRO A 206 5.29 -32.59 19.56
C PRO A 206 6.52 -32.38 20.48
N SER A 207 7.70 -32.27 19.86
CA SER A 207 8.98 -32.01 20.54
C SER A 207 9.14 -30.55 21.00
N TYR A 208 8.21 -29.65 20.69
CA TYR A 208 8.27 -28.23 21.07
C TYR A 208 8.53 -28.04 22.57
N GLY A 209 7.87 -28.81 23.44
CA GLY A 209 8.11 -28.80 24.88
C GLY A 209 9.53 -29.25 25.31
N MET A 210 10.13 -30.20 24.56
CA MET A 210 11.52 -30.65 24.80
C MET A 210 12.54 -29.67 24.21
N ILE A 211 12.23 -29.00 23.09
CA ILE A 211 13.07 -27.96 22.51
C ILE A 211 13.12 -26.75 23.44
N ARG A 212 11.99 -26.37 24.06
CA ARG A 212 11.94 -25.35 25.12
C ARG A 212 12.94 -25.64 26.25
N ALA A 213 12.99 -26.88 26.74
CA ALA A 213 13.93 -27.32 27.79
C ALA A 213 15.39 -27.33 27.30
N LYS A 214 15.67 -27.63 26.04
CA LYS A 214 17.01 -27.60 25.44
C LYS A 214 17.50 -26.18 25.16
N VAL A 215 16.63 -25.29 24.71
CA VAL A 215 16.95 -23.86 24.47
C VAL A 215 17.31 -23.19 25.81
N VAL A 216 16.58 -23.47 26.90
CA VAL A 216 16.93 -22.97 28.24
C VAL A 216 18.31 -23.46 28.67
N ARG A 217 18.65 -24.72 28.44
CA ARG A 217 19.99 -25.27 28.76
C ARG A 217 21.09 -24.74 27.83
N ALA A 218 20.84 -24.60 26.53
CA ALA A 218 21.81 -24.00 25.58
C ALA A 218 22.08 -22.51 25.86
N LEU A 219 21.16 -21.85 26.53
CA LEU A 219 21.34 -20.49 27.03
C LEU A 219 22.24 -20.44 28.31
N GLU A 220 22.33 -21.55 29.07
CA GLU A 220 23.20 -21.69 30.23
C GLU A 220 24.64 -22.05 29.84
N ASP A 221 24.86 -22.67 28.65
CA ASP A 221 26.15 -23.22 28.19
C ASP A 221 26.86 -22.31 27.16
N ILE A 222 26.97 -21.00 27.38
CA ILE A 222 27.89 -20.14 26.61
C ILE A 222 29.13 -19.87 27.50
N PRO A 223 30.11 -20.78 27.54
CA PRO A 223 31.47 -20.45 27.93
C PRO A 223 32.27 -20.18 26.66
N GLY A 224 33.16 -19.22 26.73
CA GLY A 224 34.21 -19.09 25.75
C GLY A 224 35.11 -20.34 25.74
N VAL A 225 35.47 -20.78 24.52
CA VAL A 225 36.57 -21.70 24.19
C VAL A 225 36.39 -23.18 24.57
N GLY A 226 36.38 -24.01 23.53
CA GLY A 226 36.59 -25.46 23.67
C GLY A 226 36.51 -26.17 22.31
N GLN A 227 37.60 -26.16 21.54
CA GLN A 227 37.82 -27.10 20.44
C GLN A 227 37.87 -28.54 20.99
N LEU A 228 37.43 -29.51 20.17
CA LEU A 228 37.61 -30.95 20.24
C LEU A 228 36.37 -31.75 20.62
N ALA A 229 35.63 -32.12 19.56
CA ALA A 229 35.04 -33.47 19.41
C ALA A 229 34.37 -33.58 18.01
N GLY A 230 35.17 -33.50 16.96
CA GLY A 230 34.75 -33.83 15.63
C GLY A 230 35.16 -35.25 15.32
N GLN A 231 34.25 -36.15 15.04
CA GLN A 231 34.29 -37.21 14.04
C GLN A 231 33.25 -38.32 14.25
N SER A 232 32.57 -38.42 15.40
CA SER A 232 31.61 -39.52 15.63
C SER A 232 30.11 -39.11 15.45
N LEU A 233 29.81 -37.83 15.21
CA LEU A 233 28.45 -37.33 15.00
C LEU A 233 28.02 -37.24 13.53
N ARG A 234 28.90 -37.51 12.58
CA ARG A 234 28.60 -37.36 11.15
C ARG A 234 27.72 -38.47 10.57
N SER A 235 27.57 -39.61 11.22
CA SER A 235 26.75 -40.72 10.71
C SER A 235 25.30 -40.75 11.22
N LEU A 236 24.95 -39.99 12.27
CA LEU A 236 23.56 -39.82 12.72
C LEU A 236 22.86 -38.60 12.07
N THR A 237 23.63 -37.71 11.46
CA THR A 237 23.10 -36.49 10.86
C THR A 237 22.57 -36.65 9.44
N SER A 238 22.76 -37.79 8.79
CA SER A 238 22.23 -38.01 7.43
C SER A 238 20.73 -38.35 7.40
N ALA A 239 20.18 -38.92 8.47
CA ALA A 239 18.74 -39.22 8.57
C ALA A 239 17.91 -38.03 9.09
N LEU A 240 18.54 -36.99 9.66
CA LEU A 240 17.91 -35.74 10.11
C LEU A 240 18.02 -34.59 9.08
N ARG A 241 18.67 -34.85 7.94
CA ARG A 241 18.87 -33.86 6.88
C ARG A 241 17.65 -33.59 5.98
N GLU A 242 16.56 -34.31 6.16
CA GLU A 242 15.32 -34.07 5.39
C GLU A 242 14.41 -33.00 6.01
N LEU A 243 14.65 -32.55 7.21
CA LEU A 243 13.99 -31.39 7.80
C LEU A 243 14.91 -30.20 7.64
N VAL A 244 14.62 -29.30 6.69
CA VAL A 244 15.28 -28.01 6.58
C VAL A 244 14.89 -27.22 7.84
N GLU A 245 15.73 -27.32 8.87
CA GLU A 245 15.53 -26.54 10.09
C GLU A 245 15.85 -25.06 9.81
N PRO A 246 15.00 -24.11 10.20
CA PRO A 246 15.19 -22.69 9.91
C PRO A 246 16.55 -22.13 10.34
N HIS A 247 17.15 -22.68 11.43
CA HIS A 247 18.45 -22.24 11.88
C HIS A 247 19.55 -22.46 10.81
N VAL A 248 19.47 -23.55 10.02
CA VAL A 248 20.43 -23.84 8.96
C VAL A 248 20.42 -22.76 7.87
N PHE A 249 19.25 -22.25 7.53
CA PHE A 249 19.12 -21.16 6.56
C PHE A 249 19.81 -19.88 7.03
N PHE A 250 19.50 -19.40 8.24
CA PHE A 250 20.09 -18.18 8.76
C PHE A 250 21.59 -18.31 9.04
N GLU A 251 22.01 -19.46 9.59
CA GLU A 251 23.43 -19.73 9.89
C GLU A 251 24.26 -19.87 8.59
N ALA A 252 23.69 -20.41 7.53
CA ALA A 252 24.35 -20.44 6.22
C ALA A 252 24.58 -19.04 5.62
N LEU A 253 23.77 -18.07 5.99
CA LEU A 253 23.95 -16.66 5.63
C LEU A 253 24.87 -15.90 6.62
N GLY A 254 25.44 -16.57 7.63
CA GLY A 254 26.26 -15.91 8.65
C GLY A 254 25.46 -15.19 9.74
N ILE A 255 24.16 -15.45 9.84
CA ILE A 255 23.28 -14.83 10.84
C ILE A 255 23.02 -15.83 11.97
N ARG A 256 23.33 -15.43 13.21
CA ARG A 256 23.05 -16.27 14.37
C ARG A 256 21.55 -16.46 14.57
N TYR A 257 21.13 -17.68 14.85
CA TYR A 257 19.74 -18.00 15.14
C TYR A 257 19.52 -18.32 16.61
N LEU A 258 18.46 -17.73 17.19
CA LEU A 258 18.00 -17.96 18.57
C LEU A 258 16.50 -18.23 18.55
N GLY A 259 16.08 -19.40 19.00
CA GLY A 259 14.67 -19.79 19.06
C GLY A 259 14.41 -21.21 18.56
N PRO A 260 13.14 -21.58 18.31
CA PRO A 260 11.96 -20.74 18.53
C PRO A 260 11.61 -20.57 20.00
N ILE A 261 11.06 -19.40 20.39
CA ILE A 261 10.60 -19.11 21.75
C ILE A 261 9.13 -18.70 21.76
N ASP A 262 8.50 -18.78 22.92
CA ASP A 262 7.14 -18.30 23.12
C ASP A 262 7.09 -16.77 23.05
N GLY A 263 6.50 -16.24 21.99
CA GLY A 263 6.35 -14.81 21.76
C GLY A 263 5.29 -14.13 22.63
N HIS A 264 4.68 -14.86 23.56
CA HIS A 264 3.70 -14.36 24.51
C HIS A 264 4.15 -14.44 25.97
N ASP A 265 5.39 -14.85 26.22
CA ASP A 265 6.02 -14.84 27.54
C ASP A 265 7.04 -13.69 27.61
N VAL A 266 6.64 -12.59 28.27
CA VAL A 266 7.46 -11.36 28.36
C VAL A 266 8.81 -11.65 29.01
N ALA A 267 8.87 -12.50 30.06
CA ALA A 267 10.12 -12.79 30.77
C ALA A 267 11.12 -13.58 29.90
N VAL A 268 10.61 -14.57 29.14
CA VAL A 268 11.41 -15.34 28.18
C VAL A 268 11.91 -14.43 27.05
N LEU A 269 11.04 -13.54 26.56
CA LEU A 269 11.40 -12.56 25.52
C LEU A 269 12.47 -11.59 26.00
N GLU A 270 12.35 -11.03 27.21
CA GLU A 270 13.33 -10.10 27.77
C GLU A 270 14.72 -10.76 27.92
N ASP A 271 14.79 -11.97 28.45
CA ASP A 271 16.04 -12.70 28.58
C ASP A 271 16.69 -12.96 27.21
N ALA A 272 15.90 -13.42 26.25
CA ALA A 272 16.38 -13.68 24.90
C ALA A 272 16.82 -12.39 24.16
N LEU A 273 16.05 -11.31 24.26
CA LEU A 273 16.40 -10.00 23.68
C LEU A 273 17.65 -9.41 24.32
N ALA A 274 17.80 -9.53 25.66
CA ALA A 274 19.00 -9.07 26.36
C ALA A 274 20.25 -9.82 25.91
N LYS A 275 20.15 -11.13 25.65
CA LYS A 275 21.23 -11.94 25.10
C LYS A 275 21.52 -11.54 23.65
N ALA A 276 20.51 -11.37 22.82
CA ALA A 276 20.64 -10.90 21.44
C ALA A 276 21.30 -9.51 21.36
N ALA A 277 20.94 -8.59 22.27
CA ALA A 277 21.54 -7.26 22.35
C ALA A 277 23.04 -7.25 22.61
N ARG A 278 23.58 -8.30 23.25
CA ARG A 278 25.00 -8.45 23.55
C ARG A 278 25.79 -9.13 22.42
N TYR A 279 25.08 -9.79 21.49
CA TYR A 279 25.74 -10.47 20.38
C TYR A 279 26.39 -9.45 19.43
N PRO A 280 27.67 -9.69 19.01
CA PRO A 280 28.42 -8.69 18.25
C PRO A 280 28.07 -8.60 16.76
N GLY A 281 27.33 -9.58 16.21
CA GLY A 281 26.93 -9.66 14.80
C GLY A 281 25.42 -9.66 14.59
N PRO A 282 24.95 -10.03 13.40
CA PRO A 282 23.52 -10.16 13.11
C PRO A 282 22.95 -11.42 13.79
N ILE A 283 21.77 -11.24 14.41
CA ILE A 283 21.09 -12.33 15.12
C ILE A 283 19.60 -12.30 14.87
N VAL A 284 19.01 -13.45 14.60
CA VAL A 284 17.56 -13.66 14.52
C VAL A 284 17.06 -14.24 15.82
N LEU A 285 16.12 -13.55 16.45
CA LEU A 285 15.29 -14.05 17.53
C LEU A 285 13.97 -14.50 16.95
N HIS A 286 13.75 -15.81 16.87
CA HIS A 286 12.51 -16.39 16.34
C HIS A 286 11.48 -16.54 17.46
N ALA A 287 10.41 -15.75 17.41
CA ALA A 287 9.31 -15.74 18.36
C ALA A 287 8.03 -16.27 17.70
N LEU A 288 7.45 -17.32 18.31
CA LEU A 288 6.17 -17.88 17.89
C LEU A 288 5.03 -17.10 18.53
N THR A 289 4.15 -16.53 17.73
CA THR A 289 3.00 -15.76 18.19
C THR A 289 1.69 -16.30 17.61
N ARG A 290 0.58 -15.77 18.12
CA ARG A 290 -0.77 -16.06 17.62
C ARG A 290 -1.46 -14.78 17.22
N LYS A 291 -1.76 -14.64 15.93
CA LYS A 291 -2.52 -13.51 15.40
C LYS A 291 -3.91 -13.46 16.02
N GLY A 292 -4.37 -12.27 16.45
CA GLY A 292 -5.68 -12.12 17.09
C GLY A 292 -5.77 -12.57 18.55
N LYS A 293 -4.64 -12.92 19.20
CA LYS A 293 -4.59 -13.46 20.57
C LYS A 293 -5.38 -12.61 21.57
N GLY A 294 -6.21 -13.30 22.38
CA GLY A 294 -6.97 -12.71 23.47
C GLY A 294 -8.25 -12.01 23.04
N TYR A 295 -8.62 -12.10 21.74
CA TYR A 295 -9.90 -11.61 21.25
C TYR A 295 -10.64 -12.70 20.45
N GLY A 296 -11.65 -13.31 21.08
CA GLY A 296 -12.34 -14.47 20.54
C GLY A 296 -12.81 -14.33 19.08
N PRO A 297 -13.41 -13.19 18.66
CA PRO A 297 -13.78 -13.01 17.25
C PRO A 297 -12.61 -13.04 16.27
N ALA A 298 -11.41 -12.53 16.65
CA ALA A 298 -10.24 -12.59 15.82
C ALA A 298 -9.61 -13.99 15.78
N GLU A 299 -9.64 -14.69 16.91
CA GLU A 299 -9.17 -16.08 17.00
C GLU A 299 -10.05 -17.06 16.24
N ALA A 300 -11.36 -16.76 16.11
CA ALA A 300 -12.34 -17.58 15.39
C ALA A 300 -12.40 -17.28 13.89
N ASP A 301 -11.82 -16.17 13.43
CA ASP A 301 -11.72 -15.84 12.01
C ASP A 301 -10.59 -16.64 11.33
N GLU A 302 -10.95 -17.77 10.74
CA GLU A 302 -10.01 -18.66 10.05
C GLU A 302 -9.43 -18.06 8.75
N VAL A 303 -10.05 -17.01 8.20
CA VAL A 303 -9.64 -16.42 6.92
C VAL A 303 -8.54 -15.39 7.11
N GLN A 304 -8.75 -14.37 7.95
CA GLN A 304 -7.83 -13.23 8.09
C GLN A 304 -7.41 -12.93 9.54
N CYS A 305 -8.02 -13.59 10.53
CA CYS A 305 -7.86 -13.29 11.96
C CYS A 305 -8.12 -11.80 12.25
N LEU A 306 -9.15 -11.21 11.64
CA LEU A 306 -9.47 -9.78 11.67
C LEU A 306 -8.23 -8.91 11.39
N HIS A 307 -7.52 -9.21 10.29
CA HIS A 307 -6.34 -8.44 9.90
C HIS A 307 -6.66 -6.95 9.81
N ASP A 308 -7.78 -6.61 9.16
CA ASP A 308 -8.30 -5.25 9.02
C ASP A 308 -9.77 -5.20 9.46
N LEU A 309 -10.11 -4.28 10.35
CA LEU A 309 -11.47 -4.08 10.85
C LEU A 309 -12.01 -2.74 10.34
N LYS A 310 -13.21 -2.76 9.76
CA LYS A 310 -13.92 -1.53 9.40
C LYS A 310 -14.55 -0.90 10.65
N ALA A 311 -14.52 0.43 10.73
CA ALA A 311 -15.15 1.16 11.83
C ALA A 311 -16.64 0.76 12.01
N GLN A 312 -17.03 0.51 13.24
CA GLN A 312 -18.42 0.21 13.64
C GLN A 312 -18.90 1.25 14.66
N PRO A 313 -19.34 2.44 14.26
CA PRO A 313 -19.67 3.53 15.18
C PRO A 313 -20.78 3.22 16.19
N ALA A 314 -21.61 2.20 15.93
CA ALA A 314 -22.77 1.84 16.75
C ALA A 314 -22.44 0.95 17.97
N LEU A 315 -21.21 0.45 18.12
CA LEU A 315 -20.82 -0.40 19.26
C LEU A 315 -20.22 0.39 20.44
N ALA A 316 -20.31 1.71 20.44
CA ALA A 316 -19.75 2.59 21.47
C ALA A 316 -20.59 2.65 22.78
N THR A 317 -21.55 1.75 22.98
CA THR A 317 -22.20 1.55 24.27
C THR A 317 -21.85 0.18 24.81
N PRO A 318 -21.44 0.02 26.08
CA PRO A 318 -21.15 -1.29 26.67
C PRO A 318 -22.46 -2.03 26.91
N SER A 319 -23.02 -2.63 25.88
CA SER A 319 -24.15 -3.54 25.96
C SER A 319 -23.64 -4.95 25.77
N ARG A 320 -23.76 -5.74 26.83
CA ARG A 320 -23.65 -7.19 26.92
C ARG A 320 -23.47 -7.92 25.58
N VAL A 321 -22.23 -8.48 25.38
CA VAL A 321 -21.93 -9.40 24.31
C VAL A 321 -23.00 -10.50 24.31
N SER A 322 -23.79 -10.59 23.26
CA SER A 322 -24.63 -11.75 23.00
C SER A 322 -23.82 -12.83 22.33
N ASP A 323 -23.86 -14.03 22.85
CA ASP A 323 -23.13 -15.26 22.41
C ASP A 323 -23.52 -15.78 21.02
N ARG A 324 -23.93 -14.95 20.10
CA ARG A 324 -24.25 -15.40 18.72
C ARG A 324 -23.46 -14.57 17.72
N GLY A 325 -22.42 -15.21 17.16
CA GLY A 325 -21.57 -14.68 16.08
C GLY A 325 -22.36 -14.39 14.80
N ALA A 326 -23.07 -13.29 14.78
CA ALA A 326 -23.64 -12.71 13.56
C ALA A 326 -22.78 -11.50 13.18
N VAL A 327 -22.05 -11.59 12.09
CA VAL A 327 -21.46 -10.43 11.41
C VAL A 327 -22.61 -9.54 10.97
N LEU A 328 -22.84 -8.44 11.68
CA LEU A 328 -23.83 -7.43 11.28
C LEU A 328 -23.30 -6.72 10.02
N VAL A 329 -23.79 -7.15 8.87
CA VAL A 329 -23.64 -6.42 7.60
C VAL A 329 -24.46 -5.13 7.76
N GLY A 330 -23.79 -3.96 7.83
CA GLY A 330 -24.45 -2.67 7.79
C GLY A 330 -25.30 -2.49 6.52
N PRO A 331 -26.16 -1.46 6.42
CA PRO A 331 -27.01 -1.25 5.26
C PRO A 331 -26.15 -1.23 3.99
N ARG A 332 -26.46 -2.11 3.03
CA ARG A 332 -25.77 -2.18 1.74
C ARG A 332 -25.95 -0.85 1.02
N SER A 333 -24.84 -0.15 0.77
CA SER A 333 -24.80 0.94 -0.19
C SER A 333 -25.35 0.44 -1.54
N THR A 334 -26.07 1.28 -2.26
CA THR A 334 -26.49 0.99 -3.65
C THR A 334 -25.29 0.98 -4.61
N ASP A 335 -24.14 1.48 -4.18
CA ASP A 335 -22.91 1.50 -4.95
C ASP A 335 -22.25 0.11 -4.98
N ALA A 336 -21.71 -0.25 -6.14
CA ALA A 336 -21.08 -1.54 -6.38
C ALA A 336 -19.56 -1.49 -6.13
N SER A 337 -18.99 -2.62 -5.74
CA SER A 337 -17.54 -2.76 -5.55
C SER A 337 -16.84 -3.12 -6.87
N TYR A 338 -15.76 -2.41 -7.19
CA TYR A 338 -14.91 -2.75 -8.34
C TYR A 338 -14.19 -4.09 -8.14
N THR A 339 -13.73 -4.38 -6.93
CA THR A 339 -13.08 -5.66 -6.62
C THR A 339 -14.04 -6.84 -6.77
N GLU A 340 -15.33 -6.70 -6.37
CA GLU A 340 -16.35 -7.73 -6.58
C GLU A 340 -16.66 -7.90 -8.08
N ALA A 341 -16.72 -6.81 -8.83
CA ALA A 341 -16.91 -6.85 -10.29
C ALA A 341 -15.73 -7.55 -10.98
N PHE A 342 -14.49 -7.27 -10.56
CA PHE A 342 -13.30 -7.98 -11.03
C PHE A 342 -13.35 -9.47 -10.66
N SER A 343 -13.68 -9.80 -9.41
CA SER A 343 -13.81 -11.19 -8.94
C SER A 343 -14.75 -12.01 -9.81
N LYS A 344 -15.92 -11.45 -10.14
CA LYS A 344 -16.87 -12.07 -11.06
C LYS A 344 -16.29 -12.18 -12.48
N ALA A 345 -15.68 -11.11 -12.98
CA ALA A 345 -15.14 -11.07 -14.33
C ALA A 345 -14.04 -12.11 -14.56
N VAL A 346 -13.10 -12.27 -13.60
CA VAL A 346 -12.02 -13.26 -13.74
C VAL A 346 -12.54 -14.70 -13.68
N LEU A 347 -13.59 -14.96 -12.90
CA LEU A 347 -14.29 -16.26 -12.93
C LEU A 347 -14.92 -16.52 -14.29
N ASP A 348 -15.63 -15.53 -14.85
CA ASP A 348 -16.33 -15.63 -16.14
C ASP A 348 -15.35 -15.90 -17.30
N VAL A 349 -14.20 -15.19 -17.35
CA VAL A 349 -13.18 -15.43 -18.38
C VAL A 349 -12.45 -16.74 -18.15
N GLY A 350 -12.17 -17.15 -16.90
CA GLY A 350 -11.57 -18.43 -16.56
C GLY A 350 -12.45 -19.63 -16.92
N ALA A 351 -13.79 -19.45 -16.89
CA ALA A 351 -14.73 -20.48 -17.35
C ALA A 351 -14.73 -20.65 -18.89
N ARG A 352 -14.38 -19.61 -19.63
CA ARG A 352 -14.40 -19.60 -21.11
C ARG A 352 -13.07 -19.97 -21.74
N ASP A 353 -11.96 -19.71 -21.05
CA ASP A 353 -10.61 -19.96 -21.55
C ASP A 353 -9.75 -20.61 -20.45
N GLU A 354 -9.42 -21.89 -20.64
CA GLU A 354 -8.62 -22.68 -19.71
C GLU A 354 -7.17 -22.18 -19.57
N ARG A 355 -6.70 -21.36 -20.50
CA ARG A 355 -5.36 -20.74 -20.45
C ARG A 355 -5.28 -19.59 -19.46
N VAL A 356 -6.40 -19.07 -18.98
CA VAL A 356 -6.44 -18.00 -17.99
C VAL A 356 -5.93 -18.51 -16.64
N VAL A 357 -4.87 -17.87 -16.14
CA VAL A 357 -4.25 -18.11 -14.84
C VAL A 357 -4.31 -16.83 -14.02
N ALA A 358 -4.77 -16.92 -12.77
CA ALA A 358 -4.83 -15.77 -11.86
C ALA A 358 -3.64 -15.80 -10.90
N ILE A 359 -2.96 -14.67 -10.78
CA ILE A 359 -1.74 -14.52 -9.95
C ILE A 359 -1.94 -13.36 -8.97
N THR A 360 -1.52 -13.55 -7.73
CA THR A 360 -1.48 -12.49 -6.71
C THR A 360 -0.20 -12.58 -5.88
N ALA A 361 0.08 -11.53 -5.10
CA ALA A 361 1.21 -11.47 -4.20
C ALA A 361 0.73 -11.34 -2.74
N ALA A 362 0.45 -12.48 -2.10
CA ALA A 362 -0.04 -12.64 -0.72
C ALA A 362 -1.40 -11.96 -0.42
N MET A 363 -2.19 -11.64 -1.44
CA MET A 363 -3.42 -10.86 -1.28
C MET A 363 -4.65 -11.46 -1.98
N PRO A 364 -4.94 -12.77 -1.91
CA PRO A 364 -6.04 -13.38 -2.65
C PRO A 364 -7.41 -12.81 -2.27
N GLY A 365 -7.67 -12.60 -0.99
CA GLY A 365 -8.92 -12.02 -0.49
C GLY A 365 -9.09 -10.55 -0.88
N PRO A 366 -8.13 -9.68 -0.51
CA PRO A 366 -8.20 -8.25 -0.82
C PRO A 366 -8.29 -7.90 -2.32
N THR A 367 -7.76 -8.73 -3.20
CA THR A 367 -7.86 -8.56 -4.67
C THR A 367 -9.03 -9.31 -5.30
N GLY A 368 -9.88 -9.99 -4.50
CA GLY A 368 -11.08 -10.68 -4.99
C GLY A 368 -10.83 -12.02 -5.67
N LEU A 369 -9.66 -12.66 -5.50
CA LEU A 369 -9.29 -13.90 -6.17
C LEU A 369 -9.69 -15.20 -5.42
N LEU A 370 -10.15 -15.13 -4.17
CA LEU A 370 -10.57 -16.32 -3.42
C LEU A 370 -11.62 -17.19 -4.16
N PRO A 371 -12.64 -16.63 -4.84
CA PRO A 371 -13.57 -17.44 -5.61
C PRO A 371 -12.92 -18.15 -6.82
N PHE A 372 -11.91 -17.53 -7.43
CA PHE A 372 -11.15 -18.13 -8.54
C PHE A 372 -10.27 -19.28 -8.01
N GLU A 373 -9.56 -19.07 -6.89
CA GLU A 373 -8.80 -20.12 -6.19
C GLU A 373 -9.67 -21.32 -5.84
N ALA A 374 -10.83 -21.08 -5.24
CA ALA A 374 -11.75 -22.15 -4.86
C ALA A 374 -12.28 -22.95 -6.07
N ARG A 375 -12.46 -22.31 -7.23
CA ARG A 375 -13.02 -22.92 -8.43
C ARG A 375 -11.96 -23.57 -9.33
N TYR A 376 -10.75 -22.97 -9.41
CA TYR A 376 -9.66 -23.37 -10.31
C TYR A 376 -8.32 -23.36 -9.58
N PRO A 377 -8.13 -24.19 -8.53
CA PRO A 377 -6.93 -24.17 -7.69
C PRO A 377 -5.64 -24.39 -8.48
N GLU A 378 -5.67 -25.21 -9.53
CA GLU A 378 -4.51 -25.49 -10.40
C GLU A 378 -4.14 -24.33 -11.35
N ARG A 379 -4.99 -23.31 -11.46
CA ARG A 379 -4.78 -22.10 -12.26
C ARG A 379 -4.67 -20.83 -11.41
N PHE A 380 -4.61 -21.00 -10.10
CA PHE A 380 -4.38 -19.93 -9.15
C PHE A 380 -2.97 -20.02 -8.59
N ILE A 381 -2.28 -18.88 -8.52
CA ILE A 381 -0.91 -18.79 -8.02
C ILE A 381 -0.81 -17.62 -7.05
N ASP A 382 -0.49 -17.91 -5.80
CA ASP A 382 -0.05 -16.91 -4.82
C ASP A 382 1.48 -17.06 -4.65
N VAL A 383 2.22 -16.00 -4.95
CA VAL A 383 3.69 -16.00 -4.91
C VAL A 383 4.26 -15.53 -3.56
N GLY A 384 3.41 -15.27 -2.55
CA GLY A 384 3.83 -14.55 -1.35
C GLY A 384 4.02 -13.06 -1.65
N ILE A 385 4.70 -12.32 -0.77
CA ILE A 385 4.95 -10.87 -0.99
C ILE A 385 6.13 -10.70 -1.96
N ALA A 386 5.93 -11.10 -3.23
CA ALA A 386 6.98 -11.17 -4.25
C ALA A 386 6.49 -10.64 -5.60
N GLU A 387 6.13 -9.37 -5.66
CA GLU A 387 5.53 -8.71 -6.83
C GLU A 387 6.43 -8.79 -8.07
N SER A 388 7.75 -8.64 -7.91
CA SER A 388 8.72 -8.77 -9.00
C SER A 388 8.68 -10.18 -9.61
N HIS A 389 8.67 -11.22 -8.76
CA HIS A 389 8.55 -12.61 -9.20
C HIS A 389 7.20 -12.87 -9.90
N ALA A 390 6.10 -12.36 -9.34
CA ALA A 390 4.78 -12.48 -9.98
C ALA A 390 4.80 -11.98 -11.43
N MET A 391 5.42 -10.82 -11.65
CA MET A 391 5.42 -10.16 -12.95
C MET A 391 6.29 -10.90 -13.98
N THR A 392 7.53 -11.25 -13.62
CA THR A 392 8.43 -12.02 -14.52
C THR A 392 7.88 -13.42 -14.80
N SER A 393 7.32 -14.09 -13.77
CA SER A 393 6.70 -15.40 -13.93
C SER A 393 5.48 -15.34 -14.85
N ALA A 394 4.65 -14.31 -14.73
CA ALA A 394 3.53 -14.07 -15.63
C ALA A 394 3.99 -13.88 -17.09
N ALA A 395 5.08 -13.12 -17.31
CA ALA A 395 5.67 -12.98 -18.64
C ALA A 395 6.09 -14.34 -19.21
N GLY A 396 6.78 -15.16 -18.42
CA GLY A 396 7.16 -16.53 -18.82
C GLY A 396 5.98 -17.41 -19.16
N MET A 397 4.88 -17.34 -18.36
CA MET A 397 3.65 -18.08 -18.64
C MET A 397 2.97 -17.61 -19.93
N ALA A 398 2.94 -16.30 -20.17
CA ALA A 398 2.38 -15.73 -21.39
C ALA A 398 3.17 -16.17 -22.63
N MET A 399 4.52 -16.17 -22.56
CA MET A 399 5.39 -16.71 -23.62
C MET A 399 5.16 -18.18 -23.90
N ALA A 400 4.78 -18.97 -22.88
CA ALA A 400 4.45 -20.38 -22.99
C ALA A 400 2.99 -20.63 -23.47
N GLY A 401 2.21 -19.59 -23.73
CA GLY A 401 0.86 -19.67 -24.30
C GLY A 401 -0.30 -19.58 -23.31
N LEU A 402 -0.02 -19.34 -22.02
CA LEU A 402 -1.06 -19.05 -21.04
C LEU A 402 -1.51 -17.58 -21.14
N ARG A 403 -2.56 -17.23 -20.40
CA ARG A 403 -3.14 -15.89 -20.32
C ARG A 403 -3.17 -15.41 -18.86
N PRO A 404 -2.05 -14.93 -18.33
CA PRO A 404 -1.97 -14.52 -16.94
C PRO A 404 -2.71 -13.20 -16.69
N VAL A 405 -3.48 -13.21 -15.59
CA VAL A 405 -4.14 -12.06 -14.99
C VAL A 405 -3.51 -11.84 -13.62
N VAL A 406 -2.72 -10.78 -13.47
CA VAL A 406 -1.97 -10.46 -12.26
C VAL A 406 -2.71 -9.40 -11.47
N ALA A 407 -3.26 -9.73 -10.30
CA ALA A 407 -4.00 -8.81 -9.45
C ALA A 407 -3.14 -8.37 -8.25
N ILE A 408 -2.74 -7.12 -8.25
CA ILE A 408 -1.87 -6.50 -7.25
C ILE A 408 -2.43 -5.11 -6.90
N TYR A 409 -2.21 -4.62 -5.67
CA TYR A 409 -2.55 -3.24 -5.35
C TYR A 409 -1.72 -2.25 -6.14
N SER A 410 -2.37 -1.18 -6.61
CA SER A 410 -1.76 -0.14 -7.43
C SER A 410 -0.47 0.42 -6.83
N THR A 411 -0.44 0.69 -5.52
CA THR A 411 0.78 1.19 -4.86
C THR A 411 1.94 0.18 -4.91
N PHE A 412 1.66 -1.13 -4.87
CA PHE A 412 2.69 -2.17 -4.88
C PHE A 412 3.24 -2.47 -6.28
N LEU A 413 2.58 -2.01 -7.35
CA LEU A 413 3.09 -2.14 -8.72
C LEU A 413 4.45 -1.45 -8.90
N SER A 414 4.75 -0.42 -8.12
CA SER A 414 6.07 0.24 -8.14
C SER A 414 7.22 -0.70 -7.77
N ARG A 415 6.95 -1.78 -7.02
CA ARG A 415 7.96 -2.78 -6.61
C ARG A 415 8.41 -3.70 -7.75
N CYS A 416 7.62 -3.80 -8.80
CA CYS A 416 7.89 -4.64 -9.98
C CYS A 416 7.89 -3.83 -11.28
N PHE A 417 8.20 -2.54 -11.23
CA PHE A 417 8.18 -1.68 -12.42
C PHE A 417 9.20 -2.10 -13.47
N ASP A 418 10.41 -2.49 -13.05
CA ASP A 418 11.43 -2.99 -13.98
C ASP A 418 10.93 -4.22 -14.75
N GLN A 419 10.30 -5.17 -14.06
CA GLN A 419 9.74 -6.39 -14.64
C GLN A 419 8.54 -6.08 -15.56
N GLN A 420 7.69 -5.11 -15.18
CA GLN A 420 6.62 -4.63 -16.06
C GLN A 420 7.18 -4.03 -17.36
N ASN A 421 8.25 -3.25 -17.27
CA ASN A 421 8.86 -2.58 -18.40
C ASN A 421 9.62 -3.56 -19.31
N LEU A 422 10.51 -4.37 -18.75
CA LEU A 422 11.42 -5.22 -19.52
C LEU A 422 10.82 -6.60 -19.79
N ASP A 423 10.35 -7.31 -18.76
CA ASP A 423 9.90 -8.70 -18.95
C ASP A 423 8.52 -8.77 -19.63
N VAL A 424 7.64 -7.82 -19.34
CA VAL A 424 6.30 -7.75 -19.93
C VAL A 424 6.28 -6.84 -21.16
N GLY A 425 6.69 -5.57 -20.99
CA GLY A 425 6.56 -4.53 -22.02
C GLY A 425 7.48 -4.73 -23.22
N LEU A 426 8.79 -4.88 -22.99
CA LEU A 426 9.77 -5.06 -24.07
C LEU A 426 9.50 -6.33 -24.87
N HIS A 427 9.10 -7.43 -24.22
CA HIS A 427 8.73 -8.66 -24.90
C HIS A 427 7.34 -8.64 -25.53
N GLY A 428 6.52 -7.63 -25.24
CA GLY A 428 5.13 -7.58 -25.68
C GLY A 428 4.30 -8.74 -25.13
N ALA A 429 4.68 -9.27 -23.96
CA ALA A 429 4.02 -10.44 -23.36
C ALA A 429 2.56 -10.12 -22.99
N PRO A 430 1.55 -10.91 -23.44
CA PRO A 430 0.14 -10.62 -23.20
C PRO A 430 -0.30 -10.91 -21.77
N VAL A 431 0.24 -10.15 -20.83
CA VAL A 431 -0.10 -10.16 -19.40
C VAL A 431 -1.13 -9.08 -19.13
N VAL A 432 -2.23 -9.41 -18.45
CA VAL A 432 -3.21 -8.42 -17.97
C VAL A 432 -2.93 -8.12 -16.50
N ILE A 433 -2.56 -6.89 -16.22
CA ILE A 433 -2.25 -6.38 -14.87
C ILE A 433 -3.51 -5.69 -14.34
N CYS A 434 -4.05 -6.16 -13.23
CA CYS A 434 -5.20 -5.58 -12.56
C CYS A 434 -4.75 -4.84 -11.30
N ALA A 435 -4.68 -3.51 -11.39
CA ALA A 435 -4.24 -2.61 -10.32
C ALA A 435 -5.42 -2.24 -9.42
N ASP A 436 -5.63 -2.99 -8.37
CA ASP A 436 -6.65 -2.69 -7.35
C ASP A 436 -6.18 -1.55 -6.43
N ARG A 437 -7.09 -0.80 -5.81
CA ARG A 437 -6.81 0.37 -4.95
C ARG A 437 -6.08 1.51 -5.69
N ALA A 438 -6.40 1.72 -6.96
CA ALA A 438 -5.87 2.85 -7.70
C ALA A 438 -6.40 4.20 -7.17
N GLY A 439 -5.61 5.26 -7.33
CA GLY A 439 -5.95 6.61 -6.91
C GLY A 439 -5.83 6.86 -5.40
N VAL A 440 -6.60 7.81 -4.90
CA VAL A 440 -6.64 8.16 -3.48
C VAL A 440 -7.41 7.08 -2.71
N THR A 441 -6.72 6.30 -1.88
CA THR A 441 -7.29 5.18 -1.11
C THR A 441 -7.82 5.59 0.26
N GLY A 442 -7.23 6.62 0.88
CA GLY A 442 -7.72 7.23 2.10
C GLY A 442 -6.96 6.89 3.37
N ASP A 443 -7.49 5.99 4.18
CA ASP A 443 -7.12 5.79 5.59
C ASP A 443 -5.68 5.34 5.84
N ASP A 444 -5.06 4.67 4.87
CA ASP A 444 -3.71 4.12 4.95
C ASP A 444 -2.61 5.11 4.53
N GLY A 445 -3.01 6.28 4.01
CA GLY A 445 -2.14 7.42 3.75
C GLY A 445 -1.13 7.25 2.62
N PRO A 446 0.01 7.98 2.69
CA PRO A 446 0.91 8.20 1.56
C PRO A 446 1.45 6.93 0.91
N SER A 447 1.71 5.89 1.69
CA SER A 447 2.28 4.63 1.21
C SER A 447 1.27 3.72 0.52
N HIS A 448 -0.04 3.99 0.67
CA HIS A 448 -1.10 3.16 0.10
C HIS A 448 -1.93 3.86 -0.97
N HIS A 449 -1.77 5.17 -1.19
CA HIS A 449 -2.38 5.81 -2.34
C HIS A 449 -1.79 5.27 -3.64
N GLY A 450 -2.64 4.74 -4.51
CA GLY A 450 -2.26 4.20 -5.82
C GLY A 450 -2.16 5.29 -6.88
N LEU A 451 -1.23 6.23 -6.73
CA LEU A 451 -1.12 7.43 -7.58
C LEU A 451 -0.15 7.28 -8.74
N LEU A 452 0.76 6.28 -8.68
CA LEU A 452 1.83 6.11 -9.65
C LEU A 452 1.48 5.18 -10.81
N ASP A 453 0.42 4.40 -10.71
CA ASP A 453 0.05 3.36 -11.66
C ASP A 453 -0.07 3.85 -13.10
N MET A 454 -0.75 4.98 -13.33
CA MET A 454 -0.87 5.58 -14.66
C MET A 454 0.46 6.09 -15.19
N VAL A 455 1.26 6.77 -14.34
CA VAL A 455 2.57 7.29 -14.73
C VAL A 455 3.49 6.14 -15.16
N LEU A 456 3.57 5.08 -14.35
CA LEU A 456 4.39 3.91 -14.63
C LEU A 456 3.86 3.17 -15.87
N GLY A 457 2.56 2.89 -15.95
CA GLY A 457 1.95 2.21 -17.08
C GLY A 457 2.10 2.97 -18.40
N LEU A 458 1.91 4.29 -18.40
CA LEU A 458 2.07 5.12 -19.60
C LEU A 458 3.53 5.31 -20.02
N SER A 459 4.50 5.03 -19.12
CA SER A 459 5.94 5.04 -19.46
C SER A 459 6.39 3.79 -20.21
N ILE A 460 5.62 2.69 -20.16
CA ILE A 460 5.97 1.42 -20.81
C ILE A 460 5.44 1.42 -22.25
N PRO A 461 6.28 1.31 -23.28
CA PRO A 461 5.80 1.24 -24.66
C PRO A 461 4.79 0.10 -24.88
N ASN A 462 3.74 0.37 -25.68
CA ASN A 462 2.73 -0.61 -26.09
C ASN A 462 1.89 -1.25 -24.98
N LEU A 463 2.02 -0.83 -23.71
CA LEU A 463 1.13 -1.26 -22.65
C LEU A 463 -0.22 -0.54 -22.80
N ALA A 464 -1.30 -1.25 -23.04
CA ALA A 464 -2.66 -0.68 -23.05
C ALA A 464 -3.07 -0.30 -21.62
N VAL A 465 -3.72 0.86 -21.43
CA VAL A 465 -4.12 1.37 -20.10
C VAL A 465 -5.61 1.64 -20.06
N PHE A 466 -6.31 0.93 -19.18
CA PHE A 466 -7.76 1.00 -18.97
C PHE A 466 -8.07 1.61 -17.60
N ALA A 467 -9.13 2.43 -17.55
CA ALA A 467 -9.61 3.06 -16.33
C ALA A 467 -11.15 3.03 -16.28
N PRO A 468 -11.78 1.98 -15.73
CA PRO A 468 -13.24 1.87 -15.67
C PRO A 468 -13.83 2.98 -14.79
N ALA A 469 -14.85 3.66 -15.31
CA ALA A 469 -15.58 4.71 -14.60
C ALA A 469 -16.60 4.15 -13.58
N GLU A 470 -17.01 2.91 -13.77
CA GLU A 470 -17.96 2.20 -12.93
C GLU A 470 -17.65 0.69 -12.88
N PRO A 471 -18.07 -0.01 -11.81
CA PRO A 471 -17.79 -1.45 -11.66
C PRO A 471 -18.29 -2.30 -12.82
N SER A 472 -19.42 -1.94 -13.45
CA SER A 472 -20.01 -2.68 -14.58
C SER A 472 -19.10 -2.74 -15.82
N GLU A 473 -18.11 -1.84 -15.94
CA GLU A 473 -17.15 -1.79 -17.05
C GLU A 473 -16.00 -2.78 -16.91
N VAL A 474 -15.67 -3.20 -15.67
CA VAL A 474 -14.49 -4.03 -15.39
C VAL A 474 -14.48 -5.33 -16.19
N GLY A 475 -15.63 -6.01 -16.29
CA GLY A 475 -15.73 -7.27 -17.02
C GLY A 475 -15.49 -7.10 -18.53
N GLY A 476 -16.09 -6.08 -19.14
CA GLY A 476 -15.87 -5.78 -20.56
C GLY A 476 -14.43 -5.38 -20.86
N MET A 477 -13.80 -4.60 -19.97
CA MET A 477 -12.39 -4.21 -20.12
C MET A 477 -11.44 -5.39 -19.94
N LEU A 478 -11.72 -6.33 -19.01
CA LEU A 478 -10.91 -7.54 -18.86
C LEU A 478 -10.95 -8.41 -20.11
N VAL A 479 -12.14 -8.58 -20.72
CA VAL A 479 -12.28 -9.30 -21.99
C VAL A 479 -11.49 -8.59 -23.09
N SER A 480 -11.67 -7.27 -23.25
CA SER A 480 -10.96 -6.51 -24.28
C SER A 480 -9.43 -6.57 -24.07
N ALA A 481 -8.94 -6.46 -22.85
CA ALA A 481 -7.52 -6.57 -22.52
C ALA A 481 -6.93 -7.94 -22.90
N LEU A 482 -7.67 -9.03 -22.62
CA LEU A 482 -7.27 -10.37 -23.01
C LEU A 482 -7.25 -10.57 -24.54
N GLU A 483 -8.16 -9.91 -25.27
CA GLU A 483 -8.26 -9.99 -26.74
C GLU A 483 -7.13 -9.25 -27.46
N LEU A 484 -6.56 -8.20 -26.86
CA LEU A 484 -5.48 -7.40 -27.44
C LEU A 484 -4.22 -8.21 -27.75
N ARG A 485 -3.94 -9.27 -27.01
CA ARG A 485 -2.70 -10.08 -27.10
C ARG A 485 -1.42 -9.24 -26.95
N THR A 486 -1.50 -8.11 -26.28
CA THR A 486 -0.42 -7.24 -25.85
C THR A 486 -0.56 -6.97 -24.37
N PRO A 487 0.49 -6.46 -23.71
CA PRO A 487 0.37 -6.11 -22.28
C PRO A 487 -0.74 -5.10 -22.03
N ALA A 488 -1.48 -5.28 -20.92
CA ALA A 488 -2.55 -4.38 -20.54
C ALA A 488 -2.57 -4.14 -19.02
N LEU A 489 -2.88 -2.90 -18.63
CA LEU A 489 -3.11 -2.48 -17.25
C LEU A 489 -4.58 -2.02 -17.12
N ILE A 490 -5.30 -2.60 -16.18
CA ILE A 490 -6.65 -2.17 -15.79
C ILE A 490 -6.56 -1.64 -14.37
N ARG A 491 -6.79 -0.34 -14.17
CA ARG A 491 -6.72 0.29 -12.85
C ARG A 491 -8.10 0.64 -12.32
N TYR A 492 -8.40 0.29 -11.08
CA TYR A 492 -9.70 0.58 -10.46
C TYR A 492 -9.57 0.90 -8.96
N PRO A 493 -10.47 1.77 -8.40
CA PRO A 493 -10.34 2.27 -7.05
C PRO A 493 -10.86 1.28 -5.99
N LYS A 494 -10.44 1.50 -4.72
CA LYS A 494 -10.99 0.83 -3.53
C LYS A 494 -12.43 1.26 -3.24
N THR A 495 -12.73 2.54 -3.45
CA THR A 495 -14.05 3.12 -3.15
C THR A 495 -15.10 2.53 -4.09
N PRO A 496 -16.30 2.20 -3.59
CA PRO A 496 -17.40 1.80 -4.44
C PRO A 496 -17.70 2.86 -5.52
N GLY A 497 -18.20 2.40 -6.64
CA GLY A 497 -18.63 3.26 -7.73
C GLY A 497 -20.13 3.18 -7.98
N PRO A 498 -20.69 4.09 -8.78
CA PRO A 498 -22.10 4.04 -9.17
C PRO A 498 -22.40 2.71 -9.87
N ALA A 499 -23.61 2.19 -9.64
CA ALA A 499 -24.03 0.95 -10.28
C ALA A 499 -23.98 1.06 -11.82
N ARG A 500 -24.35 2.24 -12.34
CA ARG A 500 -24.31 2.55 -13.76
C ARG A 500 -24.33 4.07 -14.01
N LEU A 501 -23.45 4.55 -14.91
CA LEU A 501 -23.47 5.94 -15.40
C LEU A 501 -24.14 6.04 -16.77
N ALA A 502 -23.88 5.07 -17.67
CA ALA A 502 -24.41 5.01 -19.02
C ALA A 502 -24.49 3.56 -19.51
N ALA A 503 -24.91 3.34 -20.75
CA ALA A 503 -24.80 2.03 -21.39
C ALA A 503 -23.32 1.56 -21.37
N PRO A 504 -23.04 0.26 -21.16
CA PRO A 504 -21.67 -0.25 -21.17
C PRO A 504 -20.96 0.08 -22.47
N GLY A 505 -19.70 0.48 -22.37
CA GLY A 505 -18.85 0.66 -23.54
C GLY A 505 -18.41 -0.67 -24.14
N THR A 506 -17.97 -0.65 -25.38
CA THR A 506 -17.50 -1.83 -26.12
C THR A 506 -16.07 -1.65 -26.61
N GLY A 507 -15.27 -2.70 -26.57
CA GLY A 507 -13.90 -2.69 -27.05
C GLY A 507 -13.09 -1.53 -26.47
N LEU A 508 -12.37 -0.81 -27.31
CA LEU A 508 -11.51 0.32 -26.94
C LEU A 508 -12.19 1.70 -27.09
N HIS A 509 -13.49 1.73 -27.41
CA HIS A 509 -14.21 2.97 -27.64
C HIS A 509 -14.52 3.74 -26.35
N CYS A 510 -14.43 5.08 -26.42
CA CYS A 510 -14.88 5.98 -25.39
C CYS A 510 -16.41 5.96 -25.23
N ARG A 511 -16.93 6.54 -24.15
CA ARG A 511 -18.37 6.75 -23.94
C ARG A 511 -18.69 8.22 -23.80
N ILE A 512 -19.72 8.66 -24.48
CA ILE A 512 -20.29 9.99 -24.25
C ILE A 512 -21.32 9.84 -23.13
N LEU A 513 -21.04 10.47 -22.00
CA LEU A 513 -21.92 10.44 -20.83
C LEU A 513 -22.95 11.57 -20.84
N ARG A 514 -22.59 12.70 -21.44
CA ARG A 514 -23.46 13.86 -21.65
C ARG A 514 -23.09 14.56 -22.94
N GLU A 515 -24.08 14.89 -23.74
CA GLU A 515 -23.95 15.84 -24.84
C GLU A 515 -24.22 17.26 -24.35
N GLY A 516 -23.32 18.19 -24.63
CA GLY A 516 -23.39 19.61 -24.23
C GLY A 516 -22.67 20.52 -25.24
N GLY A 517 -22.70 20.14 -26.52
CA GLY A 517 -21.98 20.84 -27.59
C GLY A 517 -20.50 20.47 -27.69
N ASP A 518 -19.81 21.08 -28.65
CA ASP A 518 -18.42 20.72 -28.98
C ASP A 518 -17.38 21.75 -28.47
N GLU A 519 -17.84 22.84 -27.83
CA GLU A 519 -16.94 23.92 -27.40
C GLU A 519 -16.18 23.56 -26.11
N ILE A 520 -16.84 22.87 -25.17
CA ILE A 520 -16.28 22.48 -23.88
C ILE A 520 -16.41 20.98 -23.70
N VAL A 521 -15.29 20.31 -23.53
CA VAL A 521 -15.22 18.86 -23.33
C VAL A 521 -14.59 18.57 -21.97
N LEU A 522 -15.32 17.85 -21.10
CA LEU A 522 -14.84 17.33 -19.82
C LEU A 522 -14.51 15.84 -19.98
N LEU A 523 -13.26 15.49 -19.72
CA LEU A 523 -12.77 14.11 -19.74
C LEU A 523 -12.60 13.60 -18.32
N GLY A 524 -13.56 12.83 -17.82
CA GLY A 524 -13.49 12.20 -16.51
C GLY A 524 -12.81 10.83 -16.60
N ILE A 525 -11.64 10.68 -15.99
CA ILE A 525 -10.83 9.46 -16.07
C ILE A 525 -11.15 8.54 -14.89
N GLY A 526 -11.59 7.33 -15.18
CA GLY A 526 -11.99 6.36 -14.18
C GLY A 526 -13.13 6.91 -13.31
N LYS A 527 -13.05 6.76 -11.99
CA LYS A 527 -14.11 7.20 -11.06
C LYS A 527 -14.48 8.70 -11.18
N LEU A 528 -13.55 9.54 -11.70
CA LEU A 528 -13.84 10.98 -11.88
C LEU A 528 -14.77 11.27 -13.06
N ALA A 529 -15.20 10.29 -13.84
CA ALA A 529 -16.25 10.44 -14.83
C ALA A 529 -17.59 10.87 -14.23
N LYS A 530 -17.94 10.33 -13.05
CA LYS A 530 -19.10 10.77 -12.27
C LYS A 530 -18.96 12.23 -11.83
N THR A 531 -17.80 12.60 -11.33
CA THR A 531 -17.49 13.99 -10.91
C THR A 531 -17.59 14.96 -12.08
N ALA A 532 -17.15 14.54 -13.28
CA ALA A 532 -17.27 15.36 -14.49
C ALA A 532 -18.73 15.58 -14.90
N LEU A 533 -19.59 14.54 -14.77
CA LEU A 533 -21.04 14.68 -14.98
C LEU A 533 -21.67 15.69 -14.02
N GLU A 534 -21.39 15.54 -12.73
CA GLU A 534 -21.90 16.43 -11.69
C GLU A 534 -21.40 17.89 -11.91
N ALA A 535 -20.15 18.07 -12.35
CA ALA A 535 -19.60 19.39 -12.68
C ALA A 535 -20.30 20.00 -13.90
N ALA A 536 -20.57 19.20 -14.95
CA ALA A 536 -21.33 19.66 -16.11
C ALA A 536 -22.76 20.07 -15.75
N GLU A 537 -23.41 19.38 -14.82
CA GLU A 537 -24.74 19.77 -14.33
C GLU A 537 -24.70 21.11 -13.55
N LEU A 538 -23.66 21.34 -12.75
CA LEU A 538 -23.45 22.63 -12.07
C LEU A 538 -23.28 23.77 -13.09
N LEU A 539 -22.47 23.58 -14.12
CA LEU A 539 -22.20 24.54 -15.18
C LEU A 539 -23.46 24.83 -16.03
N ALA A 540 -24.23 23.80 -16.32
CA ALA A 540 -25.48 23.96 -17.11
C ALA A 540 -26.52 24.85 -16.40
N ARG A 541 -26.60 24.81 -15.08
CA ARG A 541 -27.45 25.72 -14.28
C ARG A 541 -27.06 27.19 -14.43
N GLU A 542 -25.81 27.43 -14.83
CA GLU A 542 -25.26 28.76 -15.12
C GLU A 542 -25.26 29.11 -16.60
N GLY A 543 -25.86 28.25 -17.44
CA GLY A 543 -25.94 28.47 -18.90
C GLY A 543 -24.64 28.08 -19.64
N ILE A 544 -23.74 27.35 -18.99
CA ILE A 544 -22.49 26.85 -19.59
C ILE A 544 -22.70 25.37 -19.95
N GLU A 545 -22.83 25.07 -21.23
CA GLU A 545 -22.99 23.71 -21.72
C GLU A 545 -21.62 23.04 -21.95
N ALA A 546 -21.47 21.82 -21.48
CA ALA A 546 -20.27 21.02 -21.65
C ALA A 546 -20.59 19.56 -21.93
N SER A 547 -19.89 18.98 -22.87
CA SER A 547 -19.94 17.55 -23.15
C SER A 547 -19.06 16.81 -22.15
N VAL A 548 -19.51 15.63 -21.69
CA VAL A 548 -18.75 14.76 -20.78
C VAL A 548 -18.47 13.44 -21.47
N ILE A 549 -17.20 13.10 -21.55
CA ILE A 549 -16.72 11.86 -22.17
C ILE A 549 -15.91 11.06 -21.14
N ASP A 550 -16.23 9.78 -21.02
CA ASP A 550 -15.42 8.79 -20.35
C ASP A 550 -14.46 8.15 -21.37
N PRO A 551 -13.15 8.37 -21.27
CA PRO A 551 -12.20 7.79 -22.20
C PRO A 551 -12.18 6.27 -22.16
N ARG A 552 -12.45 5.65 -21.00
CA ARG A 552 -12.37 4.21 -20.72
C ARG A 552 -10.96 3.65 -20.92
N VAL A 553 -10.37 3.90 -22.07
CA VAL A 553 -9.03 3.49 -22.46
C VAL A 553 -8.17 4.73 -22.67
N ILE A 554 -7.11 4.83 -21.91
CA ILE A 554 -6.18 5.95 -21.96
C ILE A 554 -5.16 5.75 -23.06
N ARG A 555 -4.72 4.52 -23.26
CA ARG A 555 -3.84 4.11 -24.37
C ARG A 555 -4.23 2.72 -24.89
N PRO A 556 -4.53 2.59 -26.20
CA PRO A 556 -4.62 3.68 -27.19
C PRO A 556 -5.85 4.56 -26.93
N LEU A 557 -5.76 5.85 -27.28
CA LEU A 557 -6.94 6.72 -27.25
C LEU A 557 -7.86 6.41 -28.44
N ASP A 558 -9.17 6.51 -28.20
CA ASP A 558 -10.18 6.42 -29.26
C ASP A 558 -10.00 7.60 -30.25
N PRO A 559 -9.83 7.35 -31.55
CA PRO A 559 -9.73 8.42 -32.55
C PRO A 559 -10.94 9.37 -32.56
N ALA A 560 -12.14 8.88 -32.23
CA ALA A 560 -13.35 9.72 -32.16
C ALA A 560 -13.27 10.70 -30.99
N LEU A 561 -12.81 10.26 -29.82
CA LEU A 561 -12.52 11.14 -28.68
C LEU A 561 -11.47 12.18 -29.04
N LEU A 562 -10.37 11.75 -29.67
CA LEU A 562 -9.27 12.63 -30.04
C LEU A 562 -9.71 13.69 -31.02
N GLY A 563 -10.50 13.32 -32.05
CA GLY A 563 -11.06 14.26 -33.02
C GLY A 563 -11.97 15.30 -32.37
N ARG A 564 -12.87 14.87 -31.49
CA ARG A 564 -13.77 15.77 -30.77
C ARG A 564 -13.04 16.71 -29.81
N ALA A 565 -12.09 16.17 -29.05
CA ALA A 565 -11.29 16.96 -28.14
C ALA A 565 -10.41 18.01 -28.85
N SER A 566 -9.81 17.65 -30.00
CA SER A 566 -8.99 18.58 -30.80
C SER A 566 -9.80 19.70 -31.44
N GLY A 567 -11.08 19.49 -31.68
CA GLY A 567 -12.00 20.50 -32.23
C GLY A 567 -12.61 21.46 -31.20
N ALA A 568 -12.44 21.18 -29.90
CA ALA A 568 -13.00 21.98 -28.83
C ALA A 568 -12.24 23.30 -28.62
N GLN A 569 -12.85 24.26 -27.91
CA GLN A 569 -12.18 25.46 -27.42
C GLN A 569 -11.45 25.19 -26.07
N LEU A 570 -12.09 24.38 -25.23
CA LEU A 570 -11.62 24.03 -23.91
C LEU A 570 -11.78 22.53 -23.66
N VAL A 571 -10.70 21.87 -23.28
CA VAL A 571 -10.71 20.49 -22.77
C VAL A 571 -10.28 20.51 -21.32
N VAL A 572 -11.03 19.87 -20.43
CA VAL A 572 -10.65 19.67 -19.03
C VAL A 572 -10.54 18.19 -18.76
N THR A 573 -9.36 17.71 -18.40
CA THR A 573 -9.13 16.33 -17.95
C THR A 573 -9.12 16.26 -16.44
N ALA A 574 -9.72 15.23 -15.85
CA ALA A 574 -9.71 15.00 -14.43
C ALA A 574 -9.38 13.55 -14.09
N GLU A 575 -8.37 13.34 -13.26
CA GLU A 575 -7.89 12.04 -12.80
C GLU A 575 -7.58 12.01 -11.31
N ASP A 576 -7.74 10.87 -10.66
CA ASP A 576 -7.27 10.61 -9.29
C ASP A 576 -5.85 10.01 -9.27
N GLY A 577 -5.10 10.19 -10.34
CA GLY A 577 -3.68 9.92 -10.51
C GLY A 577 -2.85 11.21 -10.38
N LEU A 578 -1.53 11.11 -10.55
CA LEU A 578 -0.64 12.27 -10.52
C LEU A 578 -0.87 13.19 -11.72
N LEU A 579 -0.98 14.49 -11.44
CA LEU A 579 -1.11 15.55 -12.46
C LEU A 579 0.04 15.53 -13.48
N HIS A 580 1.26 15.22 -13.05
CA HIS A 580 2.44 15.16 -13.90
C HIS A 580 2.71 13.72 -14.36
N GLY A 581 2.68 13.52 -15.66
CA GLY A 581 2.91 12.23 -16.31
C GLY A 581 1.73 11.26 -16.25
N GLY A 582 0.58 11.65 -15.66
CA GLY A 582 -0.64 10.85 -15.64
C GLY A 582 -1.42 10.91 -16.95
N ALA A 583 -2.66 10.42 -16.91
CA ALA A 583 -3.53 10.30 -18.09
C ALA A 583 -3.83 11.66 -18.72
N GLY A 584 -4.12 12.69 -17.93
CA GLY A 584 -4.38 14.04 -18.44
C GLY A 584 -3.18 14.64 -19.18
N ALA A 585 -1.95 14.34 -18.75
CA ALA A 585 -0.73 14.76 -19.43
C ALA A 585 -0.56 14.03 -20.75
N TYR A 586 -0.81 12.72 -20.78
CA TYR A 586 -0.78 11.91 -22.00
C TYR A 586 -1.82 12.37 -23.01
N ILE A 587 -3.07 12.53 -22.60
CA ILE A 587 -4.16 13.00 -23.45
C ILE A 587 -3.89 14.39 -24.04
N ALA A 588 -3.34 15.32 -23.24
CA ALA A 588 -2.97 16.64 -23.72
C ALA A 588 -1.92 16.58 -24.83
N ALA A 589 -0.90 15.74 -24.68
CA ALA A 589 0.13 15.55 -25.71
C ALA A 589 -0.43 14.96 -27.00
N GLU A 590 -1.36 14.00 -26.91
CA GLU A 590 -2.04 13.43 -28.10
C GLU A 590 -2.93 14.47 -28.81
N ILE A 591 -3.65 15.32 -28.06
CA ILE A 591 -4.44 16.43 -28.61
C ILE A 591 -3.52 17.43 -29.33
N ASP A 592 -2.41 17.81 -28.72
CA ASP A 592 -1.43 18.73 -29.33
C ASP A 592 -0.86 18.14 -30.63
N ALA A 593 -0.49 16.85 -30.62
CA ALA A 593 0.01 16.15 -31.79
C ALA A 593 -1.04 16.07 -32.92
N ALA A 594 -2.29 15.74 -32.58
CA ALA A 594 -3.40 15.68 -33.54
C ALA A 594 -3.71 17.05 -34.16
N SER A 595 -3.72 18.10 -33.31
CA SER A 595 -3.97 19.48 -33.77
C SER A 595 -2.85 19.97 -34.68
N ALA A 596 -1.60 19.66 -34.37
CA ALA A 596 -0.44 19.98 -35.21
C ALA A 596 -0.50 19.25 -36.56
N ALA A 597 -0.83 17.96 -36.55
CA ALA A 597 -1.00 17.17 -37.80
C ALA A 597 -2.12 17.72 -38.71
N ALA A 598 -3.21 18.19 -38.11
CA ALA A 598 -4.32 18.82 -38.84
C ALA A 598 -4.04 20.30 -39.23
N SER A 599 -2.92 20.88 -38.80
CA SER A 599 -2.57 22.31 -38.97
C SER A 599 -3.65 23.25 -38.43
N VAL A 600 -4.29 22.87 -37.32
CA VAL A 600 -5.30 23.68 -36.63
C VAL A 600 -4.77 24.12 -35.26
N ARG A 601 -5.35 25.22 -34.74
CA ARG A 601 -5.07 25.65 -33.38
C ARG A 601 -5.76 24.67 -32.41
N GLY A 602 -5.00 23.99 -31.56
CA GLY A 602 -5.56 23.12 -30.55
C GLY A 602 -6.33 23.89 -29.44
N PRO A 603 -7.11 23.16 -28.61
CA PRO A 603 -7.87 23.71 -27.51
C PRO A 603 -6.97 24.21 -26.38
N LEU A 604 -7.53 25.02 -25.47
CA LEU A 604 -6.93 25.18 -24.15
C LEU A 604 -7.17 23.87 -23.36
N VAL A 605 -6.11 23.18 -22.98
CA VAL A 605 -6.21 21.97 -22.15
C VAL A 605 -5.91 22.31 -20.68
N VAL A 606 -6.89 22.10 -19.80
CA VAL A 606 -6.74 22.21 -18.34
C VAL A 606 -6.72 20.80 -17.75
N ARG A 607 -5.66 20.49 -17.03
CA ARG A 607 -5.48 19.17 -16.41
C ARG A 607 -5.73 19.29 -14.91
N LEU A 608 -6.57 18.41 -14.38
CA LEU A 608 -6.87 18.27 -12.95
C LEU A 608 -6.40 16.90 -12.49
N GLY A 609 -5.60 16.87 -11.45
CA GLY A 609 -5.03 15.64 -10.90
C GLY A 609 -4.33 15.89 -9.57
N VAL A 610 -3.86 14.84 -8.93
CA VAL A 610 -3.16 14.92 -7.65
C VAL A 610 -1.78 15.54 -7.87
N PRO A 611 -1.40 16.60 -7.13
CA PRO A 611 -0.08 17.21 -7.26
C PRO A 611 1.02 16.24 -6.83
N THR A 612 2.25 16.43 -7.36
CA THR A 612 3.42 15.59 -7.03
C THR A 612 3.91 15.90 -5.62
N ARG A 613 3.18 15.42 -4.63
CA ARG A 613 3.50 15.47 -3.20
C ARG A 613 2.86 14.29 -2.47
N TYR A 614 3.39 13.94 -1.31
CA TYR A 614 2.75 12.94 -0.46
C TYR A 614 1.43 13.48 0.10
N VAL A 615 0.37 12.70 -0.11
CA VAL A 615 -0.98 13.04 0.35
C VAL A 615 -1.21 12.36 1.68
N PRO A 616 -1.60 13.09 2.75
CA PRO A 616 -1.86 12.51 4.06
C PRO A 616 -3.04 11.54 4.03
N HIS A 617 -3.18 10.73 5.10
CA HIS A 617 -4.36 9.91 5.31
C HIS A 617 -5.60 10.75 5.62
N GLY A 618 -6.76 10.20 5.31
CA GLY A 618 -8.06 10.84 5.51
C GLY A 618 -9.14 10.19 4.65
N LYS A 619 -10.36 10.70 4.69
CA LYS A 619 -11.43 10.20 3.82
C LYS A 619 -11.16 10.58 2.37
N PRO A 620 -11.25 9.64 1.41
CA PRO A 620 -10.94 9.92 0.00
C PRO A 620 -11.65 11.13 -0.58
N ASP A 621 -12.95 11.27 -0.33
CA ASP A 621 -13.76 12.37 -0.89
C ASP A 621 -13.33 13.74 -0.32
N VAL A 622 -12.96 13.79 0.97
CA VAL A 622 -12.44 15.01 1.60
C VAL A 622 -11.09 15.40 0.99
N ILE A 623 -10.22 14.42 0.77
CA ILE A 623 -8.91 14.63 0.13
C ILE A 623 -9.11 15.17 -1.30
N LEU A 624 -9.98 14.53 -2.09
CA LEU A 624 -10.26 14.93 -3.47
C LEU A 624 -10.86 16.33 -3.54
N ALA A 625 -11.81 16.67 -2.67
CA ALA A 625 -12.42 18.00 -2.61
C ALA A 625 -11.37 19.09 -2.30
N ARG A 626 -10.44 18.85 -1.37
CA ARG A 626 -9.32 19.79 -1.09
C ARG A 626 -8.36 19.98 -2.24
N LEU A 627 -8.26 18.98 -3.10
CA LEU A 627 -7.43 19.05 -4.31
C LEU A 627 -8.20 19.67 -5.49
N GLY A 628 -9.46 20.06 -5.30
CA GLY A 628 -10.32 20.58 -6.36
C GLY A 628 -10.73 19.51 -7.38
N LEU A 629 -10.72 18.25 -6.96
CA LEU A 629 -11.08 17.08 -7.77
C LEU A 629 -12.50 16.59 -7.47
N ASP A 630 -13.32 17.45 -6.87
CA ASP A 630 -14.78 17.29 -6.73
C ASP A 630 -15.52 18.09 -7.81
N ALA A 631 -16.83 17.94 -7.90
CA ALA A 631 -17.66 18.61 -8.89
C ALA A 631 -17.54 20.14 -8.84
N THR A 632 -17.50 20.72 -7.65
CA THR A 632 -17.39 22.16 -7.42
C THR A 632 -16.04 22.71 -7.89
N GLY A 633 -14.94 22.02 -7.54
CA GLY A 633 -13.57 22.36 -7.94
C GLY A 633 -13.40 22.28 -9.46
N MET A 634 -13.93 21.21 -10.07
CA MET A 634 -13.89 21.05 -11.54
C MET A 634 -14.68 22.17 -12.24
N ALA A 635 -15.91 22.46 -11.82
CA ALA A 635 -16.71 23.55 -12.37
C ALA A 635 -16.02 24.91 -12.20
N SER A 636 -15.38 25.15 -11.06
CA SER A 636 -14.58 26.37 -10.81
C SER A 636 -13.39 26.48 -11.77
N SER A 637 -12.72 25.37 -12.06
CA SER A 637 -11.60 25.32 -13.01
C SER A 637 -12.06 25.62 -14.45
N VAL A 638 -13.23 25.14 -14.86
CA VAL A 638 -13.85 25.47 -16.16
C VAL A 638 -14.13 26.96 -16.25
N ARG A 639 -14.80 27.56 -15.24
CA ARG A 639 -15.09 29.01 -15.22
C ARG A 639 -13.81 29.85 -15.31
N GLY A 640 -12.78 29.48 -14.55
CA GLY A 640 -11.49 30.14 -14.59
C GLY A 640 -10.79 30.04 -15.95
N ALA A 641 -10.93 28.92 -16.64
CA ALA A 641 -10.39 28.72 -17.98
C ALA A 641 -11.14 29.57 -19.03
N LEU A 642 -12.47 29.61 -18.97
CA LEU A 642 -13.30 30.43 -19.87
C LEU A 642 -13.00 31.92 -19.71
N ALA A 643 -12.86 32.40 -18.47
CA ALA A 643 -12.49 33.79 -18.22
C ALA A 643 -11.12 34.17 -18.84
N ARG A 644 -10.15 33.25 -18.81
CA ARG A 644 -8.85 33.44 -19.48
C ARG A 644 -8.97 33.49 -21.01
N LEU A 645 -9.80 32.64 -21.60
CA LEU A 645 -10.04 32.64 -23.03
C LEU A 645 -10.69 33.95 -23.49
N GLN A 646 -11.68 34.47 -22.75
CA GLN A 646 -12.33 35.73 -23.00
C GLN A 646 -11.40 36.92 -22.81
N GLY A 647 -10.59 36.97 -21.75
CA GLY A 647 -9.59 38.01 -21.48
C GLY A 647 -8.49 38.07 -22.54
N SER A 648 -8.02 36.92 -23.03
CA SER A 648 -7.03 36.88 -24.11
C SER A 648 -7.58 37.30 -25.47
N ALA A 649 -8.89 37.18 -25.68
CA ALA A 649 -9.58 37.69 -26.89
C ALA A 649 -9.77 39.20 -26.85
N ALA A 650 -9.84 39.83 -25.70
CA ALA A 650 -10.02 41.29 -25.52
C ALA A 650 -8.71 42.07 -25.71
N GLU A 651 -7.54 41.52 -25.42
CA GLU A 651 -6.24 42.20 -25.59
C GLU A 651 -5.90 42.55 -27.06
N PRO A 652 -6.12 41.71 -28.07
CA PRO A 652 -5.88 42.11 -29.47
C PRO A 652 -6.82 43.23 -29.97
N ALA A 653 -8.06 43.26 -29.48
CA ALA A 653 -9.04 44.29 -29.85
C ALA A 653 -8.68 45.65 -29.27
N MET A 654 -8.15 45.70 -28.03
CA MET A 654 -7.66 46.95 -27.42
C MET A 654 -6.36 47.45 -28.07
N ARG A 655 -5.45 46.58 -28.51
CA ARG A 655 -4.24 46.99 -29.26
C ARG A 655 -4.59 47.47 -30.68
N ALA A 656 -5.58 46.91 -31.32
CA ALA A 656 -6.06 47.38 -32.65
C ALA A 656 -6.77 48.73 -32.53
N ALA A 657 -7.55 48.97 -31.48
CA ALA A 657 -8.20 50.26 -31.24
C ALA A 657 -7.23 51.38 -30.78
N GLY A 658 -6.11 51.02 -30.13
CA GLY A 658 -5.08 51.95 -29.72
C GLY A 658 -4.06 52.35 -30.80
N ALA A 659 -3.98 51.65 -31.92
CA ALA A 659 -3.05 51.90 -33.01
C ALA A 659 -3.51 52.97 -34.02
N GLY A 660 -4.73 53.52 -33.82
CA GLY A 660 -5.35 54.51 -34.69
C GLY A 660 -5.16 56.00 -34.27
N ALA A 661 -4.60 56.28 -33.09
CA ALA A 661 -4.46 57.64 -32.63
C ALA A 661 -3.03 57.90 -32.11
N GLY A 662 -2.18 58.50 -32.94
CA GLY A 662 -0.90 59.00 -32.47
C GLY A 662 0.26 58.97 -33.47
N ARG A 663 0.15 59.67 -34.58
CA ARG A 663 1.32 60.17 -35.30
C ARG A 663 1.56 61.65 -34.87
N GLY A 664 2.61 61.87 -34.10
CA GLY A 664 3.06 63.21 -33.77
C GLY A 664 4.42 63.16 -33.05
N ALA A 665 5.45 63.35 -33.83
CA ALA A 665 6.77 63.98 -33.63
C ALA A 665 7.42 64.02 -32.24
N GLY A 666 8.71 63.60 -32.23
CA GLY A 666 9.71 64.39 -31.44
C GLY A 666 10.71 63.58 -30.66
N GLY A 667 11.93 63.46 -31.19
CA GLY A 667 13.15 63.84 -30.45
C GLY A 667 13.93 62.80 -29.66
N LEU A 668 15.00 62.40 -30.25
CA LEU A 668 16.32 62.00 -29.71
C LEU A 668 16.61 62.28 -28.21
N LYS A 669 17.17 61.29 -27.48
CA LYS A 669 18.55 61.36 -26.95
C LYS A 669 18.99 60.06 -26.24
N ASN A 670 20.24 59.75 -26.59
CA ASN A 670 21.25 58.84 -26.01
C ASN A 670 21.27 58.62 -24.50
N GLY A 671 21.71 57.45 -24.08
CA GLY A 671 22.59 57.37 -22.95
C GLY A 671 22.61 56.07 -22.15
N GLN A 672 23.62 55.29 -22.40
CA GLN A 672 24.47 54.53 -21.46
C GLN A 672 24.08 53.12 -20.94
N ARG A 673 25.06 52.31 -21.17
CA ARG A 673 25.35 50.94 -20.74
C ARG A 673 25.43 50.80 -19.23
N GLY A 674 25.05 49.68 -18.73
CA GLY A 674 25.43 49.12 -17.44
C GLY A 674 25.37 47.60 -17.42
N ARG A 675 26.53 46.97 -17.61
CA ARG A 675 26.79 45.52 -17.30
C ARG A 675 26.84 45.37 -15.78
N VAL A 676 26.51 44.17 -15.29
CA VAL A 676 27.17 43.29 -14.28
C VAL A 676 26.19 42.18 -13.98
N ALA A 677 26.38 40.92 -14.32
CA ALA A 677 27.24 39.87 -13.83
C ALA A 677 26.87 39.33 -12.42
N ARG A 678 26.50 38.17 -12.38
CA ARG A 678 26.57 36.92 -11.64
C ARG A 678 25.25 36.41 -11.10
#